data_368448d007783e244147126e14843824
#
_entry.id   368448d007783e244147126e14843824
#
_cell.length_a   1.000
_cell.length_b   1.000
_cell.length_c   1.000
_cell.angle_alpha   90.00
_cell.angle_beta   90.00
_cell.angle_gamma   90.00
#
_symmetry.space_group_name_H-M   'P 1'
#
loop_
_entity.id
_entity.type
_entity.pdbx_description
1 polymer ?
#
loop_
_entity_poly.entity_id
_entity_poly.type
_entity_poly.pdbx_seq_one_letter_code
_entity_poly.pdbx_strand_id
1 'polypeptide(L)'
;MRDAQPQVIHRKDYRAPAFLIERTELAFDLHEDHALVSACLHLRRNPEGEPGAALELHGQELELLSLAIDGRELAPEEYQLSAEGLVLTAVPDDFQLRSEVRIRPQDNTSLDGLYKSRAMFCTQCEAEGFRKITWYLDRPDVMAEFHVSIEADQQRYPVLLSNGNPLALESLGNGRHRARWHDPFPKPAYLFALVAGDLRHIEDRFCTASGRDVTLRIYVEEKDLDKCDHAMRSLQQSMRWDEAVYGREYDLDVFNIVAVDDFNMGAMENKGLNIFNSSCVLCSPEITTDAGFERVQSIVAHEYFHNWSGNRVTCRDWFQLSLKEGFTVFRDEVFSADMGSATVKRVEEVNVLRSAQFAEDAGPMAHPVRPDSFVEISNFYTATIYQKGAEVVRMIHTLLGPERFRAGSDLYFERHDGQAVTCEEFVRAMEDASGIDLTQFRRWYSQAGTPRLSARGEYDAQARRYTLSLRQSTPPTPGQPDKVPLMIPVALGLLGAAGNLPLRLAGETPAGETADNTHRVLVLTGEEQTFCFEGVMEPPVPALLRGFSAPVRLDYDYSSADLCALMSLEEDGFVRWDAAQQLALRVLETAQQQLAANAAVAVDPLYLDACGELLANAALDPAMVAEMLRLPGESYLAELDASRGGADVDAIHAARNAVRTALAQRHGGAFMDCYRRLASTEPYAPDSAQIGARSLRNICLDYLALAGEEGLALAAAQFADADNMSDRLAALQALASHGSAAQRDATLEWFYQDWQHETLVVNQWLQVQATLPATDTLERVQRLLQHPAFDSRNPNKLRALIGAFCSANPVNFHRADGAGYRFLADRIEELDSRNPQIAARLLTPLTKWRNYRGREQLMRAQLQRLADLPNVSRDVYEVLDKALAA
;
A
#
# COMPACT_ATOMS: atom_id res chain seq x y z
N MET A 1 -21.87 -30.26 -11.81
CA MET A 1 -22.08 -30.22 -10.35
C MET A 1 -21.23 -29.05 -9.89
N ARG A 2 -21.80 -28.06 -9.21
CA ARG A 2 -20.98 -27.04 -8.53
C ARG A 2 -20.08 -27.85 -7.59
N ASP A 3 -18.76 -27.77 -7.77
CA ASP A 3 -17.82 -28.26 -6.78
C ASP A 3 -18.15 -27.60 -5.43
N ALA A 4 -17.87 -28.31 -4.34
CA ALA A 4 -18.20 -27.83 -3.00
C ALA A 4 -17.80 -26.38 -2.85
N GLN A 5 -18.66 -25.55 -2.25
CA GLN A 5 -18.33 -24.13 -1.95
C GLN A 5 -16.95 -24.05 -1.33
N PRO A 6 -16.10 -23.08 -1.74
CA PRO A 6 -14.76 -22.92 -1.17
C PRO A 6 -14.82 -22.92 0.35
N GLN A 7 -13.91 -23.61 1.00
CA GLN A 7 -13.90 -23.75 2.46
C GLN A 7 -13.39 -22.45 3.09
N VAL A 8 -14.15 -21.94 4.07
CA VAL A 8 -13.71 -20.82 4.91
C VAL A 8 -12.70 -21.32 5.94
N ILE A 9 -11.55 -20.71 6.01
CA ILE A 9 -10.50 -20.95 6.99
C ILE A 9 -10.70 -19.99 8.17
N HIS A 10 -10.70 -20.52 9.40
CA HIS A 10 -10.92 -19.71 10.61
C HIS A 10 -9.68 -19.69 11.51
N ARG A 11 -9.33 -18.50 12.04
CA ARG A 11 -8.22 -18.31 12.99
C ARG A 11 -8.30 -19.20 14.23
N LYS A 12 -9.51 -19.43 14.75
CA LYS A 12 -9.75 -20.30 15.92
C LYS A 12 -9.41 -21.77 15.67
N ASP A 13 -9.32 -22.18 14.40
CA ASP A 13 -9.08 -23.57 14.01
C ASP A 13 -7.58 -23.83 13.75
N TYR A 14 -6.72 -22.84 14.03
CA TYR A 14 -5.27 -23.04 13.96
C TYR A 14 -4.85 -24.26 14.77
N ARG A 15 -3.97 -25.07 14.17
CA ARG A 15 -3.30 -26.21 14.80
C ARG A 15 -1.81 -26.10 14.50
N ALA A 16 -0.97 -26.44 15.48
CA ALA A 16 0.45 -26.56 15.23
C ALA A 16 0.70 -27.65 14.16
N PRO A 17 1.67 -27.45 13.26
CA PRO A 17 1.97 -28.43 12.22
C PRO A 17 2.36 -29.78 12.84
N ALA A 18 1.92 -30.89 12.24
CA ALA A 18 2.25 -32.24 12.72
C ALA A 18 3.75 -32.55 12.62
N PHE A 19 4.43 -31.95 11.66
CA PHE A 19 5.85 -32.06 11.39
C PHE A 19 6.48 -30.69 11.22
N LEU A 20 7.78 -30.61 11.50
CA LEU A 20 8.65 -29.46 11.20
C LEU A 20 9.63 -29.87 10.13
N ILE A 21 10.05 -28.93 9.31
CA ILE A 21 11.14 -29.10 8.35
C ILE A 21 12.34 -28.31 8.90
N GLU A 22 13.43 -28.98 9.22
CA GLU A 22 14.63 -28.33 9.72
C GLU A 22 15.53 -27.84 8.59
N ARG A 23 15.60 -28.61 7.50
CA ARG A 23 16.43 -28.32 6.33
C ARG A 23 15.71 -28.69 5.06
N THR A 24 15.80 -27.80 4.07
CA THR A 24 15.25 -27.96 2.73
C THR A 24 16.39 -27.87 1.71
N GLU A 25 16.59 -28.94 0.93
CA GLU A 25 17.53 -28.95 -0.18
C GLU A 25 16.73 -29.01 -1.49
N LEU A 26 16.93 -28.01 -2.37
CA LEU A 26 16.25 -27.90 -3.65
C LEU A 26 17.26 -27.92 -4.80
N ALA A 27 16.96 -28.71 -5.83
CA ALA A 27 17.70 -28.67 -7.07
C ALA A 27 16.73 -28.43 -8.24
N PHE A 28 16.97 -27.36 -8.96
CA PHE A 28 16.20 -26.96 -10.13
C PHE A 28 17.00 -27.27 -11.39
N ASP A 29 16.40 -28.01 -12.35
CA ASP A 29 16.92 -28.21 -13.71
C ASP A 29 15.96 -27.48 -14.67
N LEU A 30 16.37 -26.25 -15.11
CA LEU A 30 15.53 -25.36 -15.89
C LEU A 30 15.70 -25.61 -17.40
N HIS A 31 14.57 -25.89 -18.07
CA HIS A 31 14.44 -26.04 -19.52
C HIS A 31 13.43 -25.03 -20.09
N GLU A 32 13.39 -24.92 -21.44
CA GLU A 32 12.50 -23.98 -22.10
C GLU A 32 11.01 -24.31 -21.99
N ASP A 33 10.70 -25.58 -21.90
CA ASP A 33 9.34 -26.14 -21.93
C ASP A 33 8.90 -26.75 -20.58
N HIS A 34 9.80 -26.86 -19.61
CA HIS A 34 9.51 -27.36 -18.26
C HIS A 34 10.65 -27.04 -17.29
N ALA A 35 10.41 -27.25 -16.02
CA ALA A 35 11.45 -27.34 -15.00
C ALA A 35 11.29 -28.66 -14.21
N LEU A 36 12.41 -29.33 -13.90
CA LEU A 36 12.44 -30.42 -12.94
C LEU A 36 12.89 -29.87 -11.59
N VAL A 37 12.15 -30.21 -10.55
CA VAL A 37 12.46 -29.79 -9.17
C VAL A 37 12.62 -31.01 -8.31
N SER A 38 13.85 -31.25 -7.84
CA SER A 38 14.16 -32.26 -6.84
C SER A 38 14.24 -31.61 -5.46
N ALA A 39 13.45 -32.10 -4.52
CA ALA A 39 13.44 -31.64 -3.14
C ALA A 39 13.87 -32.74 -2.18
N CYS A 40 14.70 -32.39 -1.19
CA CYS A 40 15.00 -33.25 -0.04
C CYS A 40 14.68 -32.48 1.24
N LEU A 41 13.64 -32.93 1.94
CA LEU A 41 13.14 -32.33 3.17
C LEU A 41 13.56 -33.16 4.37
N HIS A 42 14.21 -32.53 5.33
CA HIS A 42 14.54 -33.18 6.62
C HIS A 42 13.39 -32.87 7.59
N LEU A 43 12.54 -33.87 7.83
CA LEU A 43 11.33 -33.73 8.62
C LEU A 43 11.49 -34.36 9.98
N ARG A 44 10.93 -33.66 10.98
CA ARG A 44 10.85 -34.14 12.35
C ARG A 44 9.42 -33.96 12.85
N ARG A 45 8.91 -34.97 13.60
CA ARG A 45 7.59 -34.82 14.25
C ARG A 45 7.62 -33.66 15.23
N ASN A 46 6.61 -32.80 15.14
CA ASN A 46 6.47 -31.68 16.02
C ASN A 46 5.92 -32.13 17.39
N PRO A 47 6.63 -31.88 18.50
CA PRO A 47 6.14 -32.23 19.84
C PRO A 47 4.83 -31.51 20.22
N GLU A 48 4.57 -30.34 19.60
CA GLU A 48 3.35 -29.57 19.83
C GLU A 48 2.21 -29.93 18.87
N GLY A 49 2.51 -30.77 17.87
CA GLY A 49 1.54 -31.24 16.90
C GLY A 49 0.65 -32.36 17.44
N GLU A 50 -0.38 -32.74 16.70
CA GLU A 50 -1.28 -33.83 17.06
C GLU A 50 -0.52 -35.17 17.02
N PRO A 51 -0.48 -35.94 18.13
CA PRO A 51 0.23 -37.23 18.15
C PRO A 51 -0.34 -38.22 17.15
N GLY A 52 0.55 -38.83 16.34
CA GLY A 52 0.17 -39.81 15.34
C GLY A 52 -0.52 -39.26 14.08
N ALA A 53 -0.59 -37.93 13.93
CA ALA A 53 -1.10 -37.32 12.71
C ALA A 53 -0.30 -37.72 11.48
N ALA A 54 -0.98 -37.84 10.33
CA ALA A 54 -0.35 -38.05 9.03
C ALA A 54 0.53 -36.86 8.64
N LEU A 55 1.45 -37.07 7.72
CA LEU A 55 2.14 -36.00 7.03
C LEU A 55 1.25 -35.54 5.86
N GLU A 56 0.77 -34.31 5.93
CA GLU A 56 -0.03 -33.66 4.89
C GLU A 56 0.79 -32.55 4.26
N LEU A 57 1.19 -32.70 3.00
CA LEU A 57 1.94 -31.73 2.22
C LEU A 57 1.00 -30.99 1.25
N HIS A 58 1.19 -29.70 1.11
CA HIS A 58 0.53 -28.88 0.09
C HIS A 58 1.24 -29.02 -1.25
N GLY A 59 0.48 -29.01 -2.34
CA GLY A 59 1.02 -29.01 -3.69
C GLY A 59 -0.08 -28.78 -4.72
N GLN A 60 0.19 -27.96 -5.70
CA GLN A 60 -0.75 -27.58 -6.76
C GLN A 60 -0.04 -27.59 -8.12
N GLU A 61 -0.71 -28.09 -9.16
CA GLU A 61 -0.19 -28.10 -10.54
C GLU A 61 1.15 -28.84 -10.70
N LEU A 62 1.42 -29.84 -9.86
CA LEU A 62 2.65 -30.63 -9.83
C LEU A 62 2.47 -31.99 -10.52
N GLU A 63 3.38 -32.33 -11.44
CA GLU A 63 3.50 -33.70 -11.97
C GLU A 63 4.53 -34.46 -11.13
N LEU A 64 4.09 -35.38 -10.24
CA LEU A 64 4.99 -36.18 -9.40
C LEU A 64 5.70 -37.24 -10.25
N LEU A 65 7.03 -37.20 -10.25
CA LEU A 65 7.87 -38.17 -10.98
C LEU A 65 8.41 -39.27 -10.07
N SER A 66 8.85 -38.93 -8.85
CA SER A 66 9.32 -39.89 -7.85
C SER A 66 9.08 -39.38 -6.43
N LEU A 67 8.93 -40.34 -5.49
CA LEU A 67 8.78 -40.05 -4.05
C LEU A 67 9.48 -41.15 -3.25
N ALA A 68 10.33 -40.73 -2.27
CA ALA A 68 11.11 -41.69 -1.46
C ALA A 68 11.24 -41.22 -0.02
N ILE A 69 11.23 -42.14 0.95
CA ILE A 69 11.57 -41.89 2.36
C ILE A 69 12.87 -42.62 2.67
N ASP A 70 13.87 -41.92 3.21
CA ASP A 70 15.18 -42.42 3.59
C ASP A 70 15.85 -43.25 2.47
N GLY A 71 15.67 -42.80 1.22
CA GLY A 71 16.20 -43.43 0.02
C GLY A 71 15.38 -44.65 -0.47
N ARG A 72 14.30 -45.07 0.18
CA ARG A 72 13.35 -46.06 -0.28
C ARG A 72 12.22 -45.40 -1.09
N GLU A 73 12.11 -45.77 -2.36
CA GLU A 73 10.99 -45.36 -3.20
C GLU A 73 9.66 -45.87 -2.63
N LEU A 74 8.63 -45.02 -2.70
CA LEU A 74 7.27 -45.32 -2.28
C LEU A 74 6.43 -45.80 -3.47
N ALA A 75 5.68 -46.88 -3.25
CA ALA A 75 4.68 -47.32 -4.21
C ALA A 75 3.44 -46.40 -4.17
N PRO A 76 2.67 -46.26 -5.29
CA PRO A 76 1.48 -45.39 -5.34
C PRO A 76 0.42 -45.67 -4.27
N GLU A 77 0.40 -46.86 -3.72
CA GLU A 77 -0.52 -47.27 -2.65
C GLU A 77 -0.10 -46.79 -1.26
N GLU A 78 1.11 -46.29 -1.10
CA GLU A 78 1.67 -45.80 0.19
C GLU A 78 1.36 -44.33 0.44
N TYR A 79 0.83 -43.60 -0.55
CA TYR A 79 0.47 -42.17 -0.42
C TYR A 79 -0.85 -41.85 -1.14
N GLN A 80 -1.45 -40.76 -0.76
CA GLN A 80 -2.68 -40.24 -1.41
C GLN A 80 -2.37 -38.89 -2.07
N LEU A 81 -2.64 -38.80 -3.37
CA LEU A 81 -2.54 -37.58 -4.14
C LEU A 81 -3.92 -36.95 -4.36
N SER A 82 -4.01 -35.64 -4.21
CA SER A 82 -5.15 -34.84 -4.62
C SER A 82 -4.67 -33.67 -5.49
N ALA A 83 -5.59 -32.82 -5.95
CA ALA A 83 -5.25 -31.63 -6.69
C ALA A 83 -4.50 -30.58 -5.83
N GLU A 84 -4.61 -30.67 -4.49
CA GLU A 84 -4.09 -29.66 -3.56
C GLU A 84 -3.10 -30.21 -2.52
N GLY A 85 -2.84 -31.53 -2.52
CA GLY A 85 -2.00 -32.10 -1.47
C GLY A 85 -1.57 -33.54 -1.71
N LEU A 86 -0.59 -33.95 -0.91
CA LEU A 86 -0.05 -35.30 -0.80
C LEU A 86 -0.10 -35.72 0.66
N VAL A 87 -0.72 -36.86 0.96
CA VAL A 87 -0.86 -37.41 2.31
C VAL A 87 -0.12 -38.71 2.47
N LEU A 88 0.72 -38.80 3.51
CA LEU A 88 1.45 -39.98 3.95
C LEU A 88 1.00 -40.37 5.36
N THR A 89 0.27 -41.48 5.50
CA THR A 89 -0.35 -41.88 6.77
C THR A 89 0.59 -42.59 7.72
N ALA A 90 1.67 -43.18 7.21
CA ALA A 90 2.65 -43.96 7.99
C ALA A 90 4.08 -43.53 7.64
N VAL A 91 4.61 -42.59 8.45
CA VAL A 91 5.99 -42.08 8.32
C VAL A 91 6.72 -42.18 9.67
N PRO A 92 8.08 -42.28 9.67
CA PRO A 92 8.88 -42.14 10.89
C PRO A 92 8.69 -40.79 11.59
N ASP A 93 9.19 -40.68 12.82
CA ASP A 93 9.18 -39.40 13.56
C ASP A 93 10.33 -38.45 13.12
N ASP A 94 11.39 -39.00 12.50
CA ASP A 94 12.54 -38.28 11.97
C ASP A 94 12.98 -38.98 10.70
N PHE A 95 12.99 -38.30 9.55
CA PHE A 95 13.27 -38.91 8.22
C PHE A 95 13.56 -37.86 7.16
N GLN A 96 14.12 -38.31 6.05
CA GLN A 96 14.26 -37.52 4.82
C GLN A 96 13.18 -37.90 3.80
N LEU A 97 12.40 -36.93 3.35
CA LEU A 97 11.50 -37.10 2.22
C LEU A 97 12.14 -36.51 0.97
N ARG A 98 12.29 -37.36 -0.07
CA ARG A 98 12.74 -36.90 -1.39
C ARG A 98 11.59 -36.99 -2.38
N SER A 99 11.39 -35.90 -3.13
CA SER A 99 10.43 -35.86 -4.23
C SER A 99 11.09 -35.26 -5.46
N GLU A 100 10.65 -35.72 -6.63
CA GLU A 100 10.97 -35.09 -7.90
C GLU A 100 9.65 -34.74 -8.60
N VAL A 101 9.51 -33.51 -9.04
CA VAL A 101 8.33 -33.05 -9.77
C VAL A 101 8.72 -32.35 -11.05
N ARG A 102 7.80 -32.37 -12.02
CA ARG A 102 7.85 -31.53 -13.22
C ARG A 102 6.82 -30.43 -13.11
N ILE A 103 7.24 -29.21 -13.41
CA ILE A 103 6.38 -28.03 -13.49
C ILE A 103 6.59 -27.31 -14.83
N ARG A 104 5.66 -26.41 -15.20
CA ARG A 104 5.69 -25.68 -16.48
C ARG A 104 5.61 -24.17 -16.27
N PRO A 105 6.72 -23.54 -15.87
CA PRO A 105 6.74 -22.09 -15.58
C PRO A 105 6.33 -21.23 -16.76
N GLN A 106 6.56 -21.66 -18.00
CA GLN A 106 6.19 -20.94 -19.22
C GLN A 106 4.68 -20.85 -19.45
N ASP A 107 3.90 -21.79 -18.86
CA ASP A 107 2.44 -21.84 -18.96
C ASP A 107 1.75 -21.16 -17.78
N ASN A 108 2.51 -20.74 -16.77
CA ASN A 108 2.02 -20.10 -15.55
C ASN A 108 1.66 -18.63 -15.83
N THR A 109 0.37 -18.34 -15.96
CA THR A 109 -0.16 -16.98 -16.18
C THR A 109 -0.67 -16.33 -14.90
N SER A 110 -0.79 -17.08 -13.80
CA SER A 110 -1.19 -16.52 -12.50
C SER A 110 -0.10 -15.68 -11.86
N LEU A 111 1.16 -15.83 -12.29
CA LEU A 111 2.35 -15.17 -11.75
C LEU A 111 2.54 -15.49 -10.26
N ASP A 112 2.32 -16.74 -9.88
CA ASP A 112 2.37 -17.26 -8.53
C ASP A 112 3.10 -18.62 -8.53
N GLY A 113 4.08 -18.80 -7.63
CA GLY A 113 5.08 -19.89 -7.73
C GLY A 113 6.22 -19.50 -8.67
N LEU A 114 6.76 -20.47 -9.41
CA LEU A 114 7.78 -20.26 -10.45
C LEU A 114 7.12 -20.00 -11.80
N TYR A 115 7.49 -18.91 -12.47
CA TYR A 115 6.94 -18.52 -13.77
C TYR A 115 7.99 -17.85 -14.66
N LYS A 116 7.64 -17.57 -15.91
CA LYS A 116 8.49 -16.79 -16.85
C LYS A 116 7.90 -15.41 -17.06
N SER A 117 8.69 -14.38 -16.74
CA SER A 117 8.47 -13.01 -17.21
C SER A 117 9.33 -12.80 -18.46
N ARG A 118 8.70 -12.75 -19.64
CA ARG A 118 9.42 -12.74 -20.92
C ARG A 118 10.40 -13.92 -21.05
N ALA A 119 11.70 -13.65 -21.01
CA ALA A 119 12.77 -14.66 -21.12
C ALA A 119 13.37 -15.06 -19.76
N MET A 120 12.97 -14.45 -18.67
CA MET A 120 13.51 -14.66 -17.32
C MET A 120 12.59 -15.57 -16.51
N PHE A 121 13.15 -16.56 -15.80
CA PHE A 121 12.47 -17.26 -14.72
C PHE A 121 12.50 -16.42 -13.46
N CYS A 122 11.38 -16.31 -12.75
CA CYS A 122 11.29 -15.67 -11.45
C CYS A 122 10.19 -16.31 -10.60
N THR A 123 10.19 -16.01 -9.31
CA THR A 123 9.25 -16.57 -8.35
C THR A 123 8.43 -15.47 -7.67
N GLN A 124 7.19 -15.83 -7.28
CA GLN A 124 6.40 -15.19 -6.25
C GLN A 124 5.80 -16.27 -5.36
N CYS A 125 6.21 -16.35 -4.10
CA CYS A 125 5.78 -17.42 -3.20
C CYS A 125 4.83 -16.94 -2.11
N GLU A 126 4.76 -15.67 -1.79
CA GLU A 126 3.80 -15.14 -0.83
C GLU A 126 2.42 -14.95 -1.48
N ALA A 127 1.37 -15.44 -0.88
CA ALA A 127 1.28 -16.12 0.43
C ALA A 127 1.52 -17.65 0.33
N GLU A 128 0.98 -18.32 -0.67
CA GLU A 128 0.90 -19.78 -0.79
C GLU A 128 1.39 -20.32 -2.15
N GLY A 129 2.29 -19.57 -2.82
CA GLY A 129 2.81 -19.91 -4.15
C GLY A 129 3.89 -20.99 -4.14
N PHE A 130 4.57 -21.25 -3.03
CA PHE A 130 5.63 -22.25 -2.99
C PHE A 130 5.10 -23.66 -3.27
N ARG A 131 3.85 -23.96 -2.92
CA ARG A 131 3.16 -25.22 -3.22
C ARG A 131 3.00 -25.51 -4.71
N LYS A 132 3.21 -24.53 -5.58
CA LYS A 132 3.24 -24.71 -7.05
C LYS A 132 4.65 -25.04 -7.58
N ILE A 133 5.65 -25.12 -6.69
CA ILE A 133 7.03 -25.43 -7.02
C ILE A 133 7.35 -26.88 -6.67
N THR A 134 7.01 -27.30 -5.47
CA THR A 134 7.19 -28.67 -4.99
C THR A 134 6.27 -28.97 -3.80
N TRP A 135 6.15 -30.25 -3.43
CA TRP A 135 5.41 -30.67 -2.22
C TRP A 135 6.08 -30.15 -0.96
N TYR A 136 5.32 -29.45 -0.10
CA TYR A 136 5.86 -28.77 1.08
C TYR A 136 4.82 -28.57 2.19
N LEU A 137 5.28 -28.36 3.43
CA LEU A 137 4.46 -27.78 4.49
C LEU A 137 4.45 -26.26 4.28
N ASP A 138 3.64 -25.81 3.30
CA ASP A 138 3.60 -24.41 2.84
C ASP A 138 2.75 -23.56 3.77
N ARG A 139 3.34 -23.23 4.93
CA ARG A 139 2.75 -22.44 5.99
C ARG A 139 3.84 -21.64 6.72
N PRO A 140 3.51 -20.42 7.25
CA PRO A 140 4.52 -19.50 7.77
C PRO A 140 5.23 -19.99 9.04
N ASP A 141 4.62 -20.87 9.83
CA ASP A 141 5.19 -21.42 11.07
C ASP A 141 6.12 -22.64 10.86
N VAL A 142 6.34 -23.04 9.62
CA VAL A 142 7.34 -24.04 9.27
C VAL A 142 8.57 -23.34 8.69
N MET A 143 9.57 -23.18 9.51
CA MET A 143 10.81 -22.45 9.22
C MET A 143 11.95 -23.44 9.03
N ALA A 144 12.64 -23.36 7.92
CA ALA A 144 13.74 -24.25 7.55
C ALA A 144 14.97 -23.49 7.03
N GLU A 145 16.14 -24.07 7.17
CA GLU A 145 17.36 -23.69 6.47
C GLU A 145 17.28 -24.14 5.00
N PHE A 146 17.68 -23.30 4.04
CA PHE A 146 17.57 -23.61 2.61
C PHE A 146 18.92 -23.74 1.93
N HIS A 147 19.11 -24.85 1.20
CA HIS A 147 20.20 -25.07 0.27
C HIS A 147 19.63 -25.21 -1.14
N VAL A 148 20.06 -24.39 -2.07
CA VAL A 148 19.48 -24.32 -3.40
C VAL A 148 20.56 -24.52 -4.47
N SER A 149 20.25 -25.35 -5.45
CA SER A 149 21.06 -25.58 -6.64
C SER A 149 20.20 -25.29 -7.87
N ILE A 150 20.71 -24.48 -8.81
CA ILE A 150 20.01 -24.08 -10.03
C ILE A 150 20.89 -24.44 -11.22
N GLU A 151 20.36 -25.25 -12.14
CA GLU A 151 21.00 -25.59 -13.41
C GLU A 151 20.22 -25.01 -14.57
N ALA A 152 20.93 -24.39 -15.54
CA ALA A 152 20.31 -23.83 -16.72
C ALA A 152 21.29 -23.72 -17.88
N ASP A 153 20.79 -23.39 -19.07
CA ASP A 153 21.59 -23.02 -20.23
C ASP A 153 22.40 -21.77 -19.94
N GLN A 154 23.74 -21.84 -20.04
CA GLN A 154 24.65 -20.76 -19.64
C GLN A 154 24.52 -19.53 -20.53
N GLN A 155 24.17 -19.69 -21.79
CA GLN A 155 24.05 -18.58 -22.72
C GLN A 155 22.74 -17.82 -22.54
N ARG A 156 21.64 -18.53 -22.29
CA ARG A 156 20.31 -17.93 -22.13
C ARG A 156 20.07 -17.38 -20.73
N TYR A 157 20.66 -18.03 -19.73
CA TYR A 157 20.48 -17.71 -18.31
C TYR A 157 21.84 -17.56 -17.63
N PRO A 158 22.66 -16.56 -17.99
CA PRO A 158 24.00 -16.38 -17.41
C PRO A 158 23.96 -16.02 -15.92
N VAL A 159 22.85 -15.50 -15.41
CA VAL A 159 22.64 -15.16 -14.01
C VAL A 159 21.65 -16.14 -13.37
N LEU A 160 22.06 -16.77 -12.25
CA LEU A 160 21.26 -17.72 -11.47
C LEU A 160 21.30 -17.29 -10.01
N LEU A 161 20.17 -16.83 -9.46
CA LEU A 161 20.07 -16.25 -8.12
C LEU A 161 19.08 -17.01 -7.26
N SER A 162 19.39 -17.09 -5.95
CA SER A 162 18.46 -17.56 -4.92
C SER A 162 18.74 -16.86 -3.58
N ASN A 163 18.04 -17.27 -2.53
CA ASN A 163 18.19 -16.74 -1.18
C ASN A 163 19.55 -17.01 -0.56
N GLY A 164 19.98 -16.16 0.38
CA GLY A 164 21.16 -16.36 1.19
C GLY A 164 22.46 -15.92 0.50
N ASN A 165 23.57 -16.60 0.85
CA ASN A 165 24.88 -16.32 0.30
C ASN A 165 25.25 -17.28 -0.86
N PRO A 166 25.92 -16.82 -1.90
CA PRO A 166 26.40 -17.68 -2.98
C PRO A 166 27.52 -18.59 -2.51
N LEU A 167 27.45 -19.88 -2.84
CA LEU A 167 28.48 -20.86 -2.51
C LEU A 167 29.41 -21.18 -3.69
N ALA A 168 28.83 -21.36 -4.89
CA ALA A 168 29.58 -21.74 -6.08
C ALA A 168 28.81 -21.44 -7.37
N LEU A 169 29.58 -21.19 -8.44
CA LEU A 169 29.11 -21.18 -9.82
C LEU A 169 30.01 -22.10 -10.63
N GLU A 170 29.47 -23.13 -11.23
CA GLU A 170 30.22 -24.22 -11.88
C GLU A 170 29.74 -24.42 -13.32
N SER A 171 30.67 -24.54 -14.29
CA SER A 171 30.30 -24.98 -15.64
C SER A 171 30.17 -26.51 -15.64
N LEU A 172 29.06 -27.01 -16.16
CA LEU A 172 28.79 -28.45 -16.25
C LEU A 172 29.23 -29.07 -17.58
N GLY A 173 29.74 -28.29 -18.51
CA GLY A 173 29.94 -28.67 -19.90
C GLY A 173 28.64 -28.61 -20.71
N ASN A 174 28.66 -28.99 -21.99
CA ASN A 174 27.50 -29.01 -22.90
C ASN A 174 26.65 -27.71 -22.89
N GLY A 175 27.23 -26.55 -22.55
CA GLY A 175 26.55 -25.27 -22.54
C GLY A 175 25.66 -25.00 -21.30
N ARG A 176 25.73 -25.88 -20.29
CA ARG A 176 24.99 -25.69 -19.01
C ARG A 176 25.92 -25.30 -17.88
N HIS A 177 25.39 -24.63 -16.88
CA HIS A 177 26.08 -24.28 -15.64
C HIS A 177 25.16 -24.43 -14.42
N ARG A 178 25.75 -24.42 -13.22
CA ARG A 178 25.06 -24.58 -11.95
C ARG A 178 25.52 -23.53 -10.96
N ALA A 179 24.56 -22.85 -10.34
CA ALA A 179 24.80 -22.03 -9.15
C ALA A 179 24.33 -22.77 -7.89
N ARG A 180 25.06 -22.58 -6.78
CA ARG A 180 24.67 -23.08 -5.45
C ARG A 180 24.58 -21.92 -4.47
N TRP A 181 23.50 -21.91 -3.67
CA TRP A 181 23.16 -20.90 -2.68
C TRP A 181 22.85 -21.54 -1.34
N HIS A 182 23.11 -20.84 -0.25
CA HIS A 182 22.79 -21.24 1.11
C HIS A 182 22.24 -20.07 1.92
N ASP A 183 21.02 -20.22 2.43
CA ASP A 183 20.44 -19.33 3.42
C ASP A 183 20.50 -19.99 4.80
N PRO A 184 21.39 -19.52 5.69
CA PRO A 184 21.60 -20.15 6.99
C PRO A 184 20.53 -19.77 8.02
N PHE A 185 19.66 -18.81 7.70
CA PHE A 185 18.60 -18.39 8.60
C PHE A 185 17.32 -19.18 8.30
N PRO A 186 16.75 -19.88 9.30
CA PRO A 186 15.48 -20.56 9.13
C PRO A 186 14.40 -19.57 8.69
N LYS A 187 13.72 -19.90 7.59
CA LYS A 187 12.64 -19.10 7.03
C LYS A 187 11.49 -19.96 6.55
N PRO A 188 10.26 -19.42 6.54
CA PRO A 188 9.14 -20.08 5.88
C PRO A 188 9.29 -20.06 4.34
N ALA A 189 8.57 -20.98 3.68
CA ALA A 189 8.66 -21.18 2.24
C ALA A 189 8.18 -19.95 1.42
N TYR A 190 7.32 -19.11 1.97
CA TYR A 190 6.86 -17.92 1.25
C TYR A 190 7.97 -16.91 0.95
N LEU A 191 9.09 -16.98 1.69
CA LEU A 191 10.27 -16.13 1.47
C LEU A 191 11.27 -16.73 0.46
N PHE A 192 10.98 -17.89 -0.09
CA PHE A 192 11.81 -18.50 -1.12
C PHE A 192 11.77 -17.68 -2.41
N ALA A 193 12.94 -17.51 -3.02
CA ALA A 193 13.07 -16.89 -4.33
C ALA A 193 14.09 -17.58 -5.21
N LEU A 194 13.81 -17.57 -6.53
CA LEU A 194 14.69 -17.98 -7.60
C LEU A 194 14.53 -17.03 -8.77
N VAL A 195 15.68 -16.59 -9.33
CA VAL A 195 15.72 -15.84 -10.60
C VAL A 195 16.78 -16.44 -11.50
N ALA A 196 16.42 -16.67 -12.78
CA ALA A 196 17.36 -17.07 -13.83
C ALA A 196 17.11 -16.26 -15.09
N GLY A 197 18.13 -15.54 -15.59
CA GLY A 197 17.93 -14.63 -16.73
C GLY A 197 19.23 -14.11 -17.34
N ASP A 198 19.09 -13.45 -18.50
CA ASP A 198 20.16 -12.65 -19.10
C ASP A 198 20.10 -11.23 -18.54
N LEU A 199 20.64 -11.05 -17.33
CA LEU A 199 20.61 -9.83 -16.57
C LEU A 199 21.98 -9.19 -16.48
N ARG A 200 21.96 -7.86 -16.27
CA ARG A 200 23.11 -7.05 -15.85
C ARG A 200 22.85 -6.50 -14.47
N HIS A 201 23.86 -5.98 -13.82
CA HIS A 201 23.69 -5.36 -12.50
C HIS A 201 24.60 -4.16 -12.30
N ILE A 202 24.16 -3.26 -11.44
CA ILE A 202 25.03 -2.33 -10.75
C ILE A 202 25.44 -2.94 -9.40
N GLU A 203 26.64 -2.65 -8.93
CA GLU A 203 27.15 -3.16 -7.65
C GLU A 203 27.71 -2.00 -6.82
N ASP A 204 27.40 -2.04 -5.51
CA ASP A 204 28.01 -1.16 -4.51
C ASP A 204 28.17 -1.95 -3.20
N ARG A 205 28.63 -1.33 -2.13
CA ARG A 205 28.91 -1.93 -0.85
C ARG A 205 28.32 -1.13 0.30
N PHE A 206 28.05 -1.83 1.39
CA PHE A 206 27.68 -1.24 2.65
C PHE A 206 28.45 -1.91 3.78
N CYS A 207 29.11 -1.12 4.64
CA CYS A 207 29.74 -1.63 5.84
C CYS A 207 28.80 -1.41 7.04
N THR A 208 28.37 -2.48 7.67
CA THR A 208 27.46 -2.40 8.84
C THR A 208 28.20 -1.81 10.05
N ALA A 209 27.43 -1.41 11.07
CA ALA A 209 27.98 -0.86 12.32
C ALA A 209 28.95 -1.84 13.02
N SER A 210 28.72 -3.16 12.92
CA SER A 210 29.63 -4.19 13.46
C SER A 210 30.85 -4.47 12.56
N GLY A 211 30.90 -3.87 11.35
CA GLY A 211 32.02 -4.00 10.41
C GLY A 211 31.88 -5.12 9.39
N ARG A 212 30.67 -5.67 9.16
CA ARG A 212 30.41 -6.60 8.04
C ARG A 212 30.39 -5.83 6.72
N ASP A 213 31.13 -6.31 5.75
CA ASP A 213 31.11 -5.77 4.37
C ASP A 213 30.05 -6.51 3.56
N VAL A 214 28.97 -5.80 3.20
CA VAL A 214 27.83 -6.33 2.45
C VAL A 214 27.91 -5.87 1.02
N THR A 215 27.88 -6.80 0.06
CA THR A 215 27.80 -6.48 -1.37
C THR A 215 26.33 -6.25 -1.75
N LEU A 216 26.04 -5.08 -2.36
CA LEU A 216 24.69 -4.70 -2.82
C LEU A 216 24.65 -4.80 -4.34
N ARG A 217 23.62 -5.47 -4.89
CA ARG A 217 23.42 -5.59 -6.33
C ARG A 217 21.97 -5.35 -6.71
N ILE A 218 21.79 -4.61 -7.82
CA ILE A 218 20.48 -4.44 -8.47
C ILE A 218 20.59 -5.01 -9.88
N TYR A 219 19.87 -6.11 -10.11
CA TYR A 219 19.85 -6.83 -11.38
C TYR A 219 18.67 -6.37 -12.24
N VAL A 220 18.96 -6.06 -13.49
CA VAL A 220 18.01 -5.55 -14.48
C VAL A 220 18.33 -6.07 -15.87
N GLU A 221 17.40 -5.90 -16.83
CA GLU A 221 17.75 -6.02 -18.25
C GLU A 221 18.75 -4.94 -18.63
N GLU A 222 19.59 -5.18 -19.66
CA GLU A 222 20.68 -4.27 -20.07
C GLU A 222 20.20 -2.83 -20.37
N LYS A 223 18.97 -2.68 -20.90
CA LYS A 223 18.35 -1.38 -21.21
C LYS A 223 18.03 -0.51 -19.99
N ASP A 224 18.06 -1.07 -18.78
CA ASP A 224 17.61 -0.43 -17.55
C ASP A 224 18.75 -0.17 -16.56
N LEU A 225 20.02 -0.41 -16.93
CA LEU A 225 21.17 -0.21 -16.05
C LEU A 225 21.33 1.22 -15.54
N ASP A 226 21.01 2.19 -16.35
CA ASP A 226 21.11 3.63 -16.06
C ASP A 226 19.94 4.16 -15.18
N LYS A 227 19.01 3.29 -14.78
CA LYS A 227 17.81 3.64 -14.00
C LYS A 227 17.85 3.15 -12.54
N CYS A 228 19.00 2.63 -12.07
CA CYS A 228 19.10 1.92 -10.79
C CYS A 228 19.74 2.76 -9.67
N ASP A 229 20.38 3.89 -9.97
CA ASP A 229 21.16 4.68 -9.00
C ASP A 229 20.33 5.17 -7.81
N HIS A 230 19.08 5.58 -8.03
CA HIS A 230 18.23 6.05 -6.95
C HIS A 230 17.86 4.92 -5.98
N ALA A 231 17.53 3.74 -6.51
CA ALA A 231 17.22 2.56 -5.69
C ALA A 231 18.44 2.10 -4.87
N MET A 232 19.65 2.15 -5.44
CA MET A 232 20.89 1.82 -4.72
C MET A 232 21.14 2.79 -3.57
N ARG A 233 21.01 4.10 -3.81
CA ARG A 233 21.13 5.11 -2.73
C ARG A 233 20.06 4.92 -1.66
N SER A 234 18.82 4.62 -2.06
CA SER A 234 17.70 4.37 -1.15
C SER A 234 17.98 3.16 -0.26
N LEU A 235 18.51 2.07 -0.82
CA LEU A 235 18.92 0.89 -0.05
C LEU A 235 19.99 1.23 0.99
N GLN A 236 21.03 1.94 0.61
CA GLN A 236 22.10 2.36 1.53
C GLN A 236 21.59 3.31 2.62
N GLN A 237 20.63 4.18 2.31
CA GLN A 237 19.98 5.06 3.29
C GLN A 237 19.13 4.24 4.27
N SER A 238 18.37 3.27 3.78
CA SER A 238 17.55 2.38 4.61
C SER A 238 18.40 1.56 5.58
N MET A 239 19.52 1.01 5.12
CA MET A 239 20.46 0.27 5.95
C MET A 239 21.03 1.14 7.08
N ARG A 240 21.49 2.35 6.76
CA ARG A 240 22.01 3.31 7.77
C ARG A 240 20.96 3.72 8.78
N TRP A 241 19.75 3.98 8.30
CA TRP A 241 18.64 4.42 9.15
C TRP A 241 18.19 3.31 10.09
N ASP A 242 18.10 2.08 9.63
CA ASP A 242 17.70 0.94 10.48
C ASP A 242 18.72 0.67 11.59
N GLU A 243 20.01 0.77 11.27
CA GLU A 243 21.07 0.69 12.29
C GLU A 243 20.99 1.83 13.31
N ALA A 244 20.73 3.06 12.86
CA ALA A 244 20.67 4.23 13.72
C ALA A 244 19.41 4.27 14.59
N VAL A 245 18.23 4.03 13.99
CA VAL A 245 16.93 4.19 14.63
C VAL A 245 16.50 2.94 15.39
N TYR A 246 16.71 1.75 14.82
CA TYR A 246 16.30 0.47 15.43
C TYR A 246 17.46 -0.41 15.91
N GLY A 247 18.73 -0.06 15.58
CA GLY A 247 19.88 -0.89 15.94
C GLY A 247 19.89 -2.24 15.23
N ARG A 248 19.30 -2.34 14.05
CA ARG A 248 19.17 -3.60 13.30
C ARG A 248 20.11 -3.59 12.11
N GLU A 249 21.07 -4.53 12.11
CA GLU A 249 22.02 -4.71 11.02
C GLU A 249 21.55 -5.79 10.06
N TYR A 250 22.02 -5.69 8.82
CA TYR A 250 21.85 -6.77 7.84
C TYR A 250 22.75 -7.97 8.16
N ASP A 251 22.28 -9.16 7.87
CA ASP A 251 22.80 -10.41 8.41
C ASP A 251 23.39 -11.39 7.38
N LEU A 252 23.38 -11.07 6.08
CA LEU A 252 24.01 -11.83 5.00
C LEU A 252 25.18 -11.03 4.38
N ASP A 253 25.98 -11.69 3.52
CA ASP A 253 27.14 -11.08 2.87
C ASP A 253 26.75 -10.37 1.55
N VAL A 254 25.55 -10.64 1.03
CA VAL A 254 25.01 -10.03 -0.18
C VAL A 254 23.56 -9.60 0.03
N PHE A 255 23.17 -8.48 -0.60
CA PHE A 255 21.78 -8.07 -0.75
C PHE A 255 21.50 -7.86 -2.23
N ASN A 256 20.60 -8.63 -2.79
CA ASN A 256 20.23 -8.59 -4.20
C ASN A 256 18.82 -8.06 -4.37
N ILE A 257 18.64 -7.17 -5.36
CA ILE A 257 17.34 -6.72 -5.87
C ILE A 257 17.26 -7.14 -7.33
N VAL A 258 16.11 -7.61 -7.78
CA VAL A 258 15.84 -7.92 -9.19
C VAL A 258 14.59 -7.20 -9.66
N ALA A 259 14.67 -6.46 -10.77
CA ALA A 259 13.52 -5.83 -11.41
C ALA A 259 12.82 -6.80 -12.37
N VAL A 260 11.49 -6.91 -12.25
CA VAL A 260 10.65 -7.78 -13.06
C VAL A 260 9.47 -6.98 -13.63
N ASP A 261 9.20 -7.12 -14.94
CA ASP A 261 8.11 -6.38 -15.59
C ASP A 261 6.73 -6.99 -15.34
N ASP A 262 6.63 -8.32 -15.27
CA ASP A 262 5.37 -9.03 -15.05
C ASP A 262 5.32 -9.51 -13.60
N PHE A 263 4.73 -8.70 -12.72
CA PHE A 263 4.69 -8.94 -11.29
C PHE A 263 3.36 -8.47 -10.69
N ASN A 264 2.69 -9.35 -9.93
CA ASN A 264 1.39 -9.03 -9.34
C ASN A 264 1.45 -8.00 -8.22
N MET A 265 2.61 -7.89 -7.53
CA MET A 265 2.83 -7.03 -6.38
C MET A 265 3.69 -5.82 -6.73
N GLY A 266 3.94 -4.94 -5.75
CA GLY A 266 4.92 -3.86 -5.87
C GLY A 266 6.34 -4.37 -5.72
N ALA A 267 6.60 -5.12 -4.66
CA ALA A 267 7.86 -5.81 -4.41
C ALA A 267 7.62 -6.99 -3.46
N MET A 268 8.68 -7.73 -3.13
CA MET A 268 8.68 -8.88 -2.23
C MET A 268 10.01 -8.99 -1.49
N GLU A 269 9.94 -9.15 -0.19
CA GLU A 269 11.05 -9.15 0.77
C GLU A 269 11.84 -10.48 0.84
N ASN A 270 11.82 -11.32 -0.16
CA ASN A 270 12.51 -12.61 -0.14
C ASN A 270 13.93 -12.47 0.40
N LYS A 271 14.27 -13.25 1.43
CA LYS A 271 15.54 -13.14 2.18
C LYS A 271 16.77 -13.11 1.28
N GLY A 272 17.48 -11.98 1.24
CA GLY A 272 18.70 -11.79 0.45
C GLY A 272 18.50 -11.61 -1.06
N LEU A 273 17.28 -11.79 -1.58
CA LEU A 273 16.92 -11.65 -2.99
C LEU A 273 15.53 -11.03 -3.14
N ASN A 274 15.44 -9.72 -2.94
CA ASN A 274 14.18 -9.01 -3.11
C ASN A 274 13.81 -8.92 -4.59
N ILE A 275 12.54 -9.18 -4.91
CA ILE A 275 12.01 -9.08 -6.28
C ILE A 275 11.07 -7.88 -6.35
N PHE A 276 11.34 -6.98 -7.28
CA PHE A 276 10.62 -5.72 -7.45
C PHE A 276 9.92 -5.66 -8.81
N ASN A 277 8.71 -5.20 -8.82
CA ASN A 277 8.10 -4.68 -10.04
C ASN A 277 8.99 -3.55 -10.57
N SER A 278 9.29 -3.54 -11.87
CA SER A 278 10.14 -2.52 -12.50
C SER A 278 9.70 -1.09 -12.17
N SER A 279 8.39 -0.85 -12.03
CA SER A 279 7.82 0.44 -11.65
C SER A 279 8.11 0.88 -10.21
N CYS A 280 8.68 -0.01 -9.39
CA CYS A 280 8.95 0.23 -7.97
C CYS A 280 10.46 0.31 -7.66
N VAL A 281 11.33 0.22 -8.67
CA VAL A 281 12.78 0.24 -8.50
C VAL A 281 13.50 1.08 -9.56
N LEU A 282 12.98 1.19 -10.77
CA LEU A 282 13.62 1.92 -11.87
C LEU A 282 13.24 3.40 -11.84
N CYS A 283 14.23 4.28 -11.81
CA CYS A 283 14.07 5.73 -11.81
C CYS A 283 15.09 6.44 -12.69
N SER A 284 14.61 7.39 -13.48
CA SER A 284 15.42 8.50 -14.00
C SER A 284 14.56 9.77 -14.11
N PRO A 285 15.15 10.97 -14.15
CA PRO A 285 14.39 12.23 -14.25
C PRO A 285 13.44 12.25 -15.45
N GLU A 286 13.84 11.62 -16.55
CA GLU A 286 13.09 11.63 -17.81
C GLU A 286 11.85 10.74 -17.80
N ILE A 287 11.84 9.67 -16.97
CA ILE A 287 10.76 8.66 -16.97
C ILE A 287 9.93 8.65 -15.68
N THR A 288 10.45 9.27 -14.59
CA THR A 288 9.87 9.11 -13.25
C THR A 288 9.49 10.46 -12.67
N THR A 289 8.27 10.57 -12.15
CA THR A 289 7.80 11.76 -11.42
C THR A 289 8.42 11.84 -10.02
N ASP A 290 8.36 13.01 -9.38
CA ASP A 290 8.80 13.20 -7.99
C ASP A 290 8.15 12.19 -7.03
N ALA A 291 6.84 12.02 -7.12
CA ALA A 291 6.10 11.00 -6.35
C ALA A 291 6.58 9.57 -6.67
N GLY A 292 7.05 9.32 -7.91
CA GLY A 292 7.66 8.05 -8.31
C GLY A 292 9.02 7.83 -7.63
N PHE A 293 9.86 8.86 -7.52
CA PHE A 293 11.12 8.80 -6.77
C PHE A 293 10.91 8.53 -5.28
N GLU A 294 9.99 9.25 -4.65
CA GLU A 294 9.64 9.04 -3.23
C GLU A 294 9.06 7.64 -3.00
N ARG A 295 8.23 7.16 -3.92
CA ARG A 295 7.67 5.80 -3.87
C ARG A 295 8.74 4.73 -3.97
N VAL A 296 9.73 4.86 -4.87
CA VAL A 296 10.83 3.89 -4.98
C VAL A 296 11.65 3.89 -3.69
N GLN A 297 11.96 5.06 -3.12
CA GLN A 297 12.68 5.16 -1.84
C GLN A 297 11.92 4.46 -0.71
N SER A 298 10.61 4.69 -0.58
CA SER A 298 9.76 4.08 0.44
C SER A 298 9.67 2.56 0.26
N ILE A 299 9.45 2.04 -0.97
CA ILE A 299 9.32 0.59 -1.20
C ILE A 299 10.67 -0.13 -0.98
N VAL A 300 11.79 0.45 -1.43
CA VAL A 300 13.11 -0.13 -1.14
C VAL A 300 13.37 -0.21 0.37
N ALA A 301 12.97 0.80 1.12
CA ALA A 301 13.05 0.81 2.58
C ALA A 301 12.13 -0.26 3.20
N HIS A 302 10.89 -0.35 2.74
CA HIS A 302 9.90 -1.34 3.18
C HIS A 302 10.45 -2.76 3.06
N GLU A 303 10.90 -3.15 1.88
CA GLU A 303 11.43 -4.49 1.64
C GLU A 303 12.72 -4.76 2.42
N TYR A 304 13.59 -3.75 2.58
CA TYR A 304 14.77 -3.90 3.42
C TYR A 304 14.40 -4.09 4.91
N PHE A 305 13.45 -3.30 5.43
CA PHE A 305 13.04 -3.40 6.83
C PHE A 305 12.38 -4.72 7.19
N HIS A 306 11.77 -5.38 6.22
CA HIS A 306 11.27 -6.73 6.38
C HIS A 306 12.35 -7.74 6.77
N ASN A 307 13.63 -7.47 6.53
CA ASN A 307 14.69 -8.39 6.96
C ASN A 307 14.57 -8.77 8.45
N TRP A 308 14.17 -7.82 9.30
CA TRP A 308 13.90 -8.03 10.71
C TRP A 308 12.40 -8.19 11.01
N SER A 309 11.56 -7.26 10.58
CA SER A 309 10.11 -7.32 10.82
C SER A 309 9.37 -8.06 9.70
N GLY A 310 9.55 -9.36 9.63
CA GLY A 310 8.96 -10.25 8.61
C GLY A 310 9.80 -11.50 8.34
N ASN A 311 11.13 -11.37 8.20
CA ASN A 311 12.02 -12.48 7.87
C ASN A 311 12.66 -13.10 9.12
N ARG A 312 13.37 -12.31 9.94
CA ARG A 312 13.96 -12.80 11.21
C ARG A 312 12.89 -13.11 12.25
N VAL A 313 11.88 -12.29 12.35
CA VAL A 313 10.65 -12.57 13.11
C VAL A 313 9.49 -12.55 12.14
N THR A 314 8.80 -13.68 11.99
CA THR A 314 7.74 -13.85 11.01
C THR A 314 6.37 -14.14 11.63
N CYS A 315 5.34 -14.28 10.80
CA CYS A 315 3.97 -14.57 11.22
C CYS A 315 3.79 -16.07 11.50
N ARG A 316 3.11 -16.43 12.60
CA ARG A 316 2.72 -17.81 12.88
C ARG A 316 1.74 -18.37 11.85
N ASP A 317 0.80 -17.56 11.44
CA ASP A 317 -0.25 -17.88 10.45
C ASP A 317 -0.66 -16.62 9.70
N TRP A 318 -1.37 -16.77 8.58
CA TRP A 318 -1.75 -15.66 7.73
C TRP A 318 -2.74 -14.67 8.36
N PHE A 319 -3.42 -15.03 9.45
CA PHE A 319 -4.23 -14.07 10.21
C PHE A 319 -3.38 -13.00 10.90
N GLN A 320 -2.09 -13.28 11.11
CA GLN A 320 -1.14 -12.36 11.72
C GLN A 320 -0.43 -11.44 10.72
N LEU A 321 -0.86 -11.39 9.46
CA LEU A 321 -0.18 -10.70 8.37
C LEU A 321 0.21 -9.24 8.73
N SER A 322 -0.67 -8.52 9.42
CA SER A 322 -0.39 -7.14 9.87
C SER A 322 0.76 -7.05 10.89
N LEU A 323 1.16 -8.15 11.52
CA LEU A 323 2.33 -8.15 12.40
C LEU A 323 3.61 -7.76 11.65
N LYS A 324 3.78 -8.29 10.43
CA LYS A 324 4.90 -7.89 9.58
C LYS A 324 4.58 -6.63 8.77
N GLU A 325 3.44 -6.57 8.11
CA GLU A 325 3.09 -5.47 7.21
C GLU A 325 2.84 -4.16 7.96
N GLY A 326 2.01 -4.16 8.98
CA GLY A 326 1.70 -2.95 9.74
C GLY A 326 2.93 -2.36 10.43
N PHE A 327 3.79 -3.19 10.99
CA PHE A 327 5.03 -2.72 11.62
C PHE A 327 6.03 -2.21 10.57
N THR A 328 6.17 -2.88 9.44
CA THR A 328 7.10 -2.47 8.39
C THR A 328 6.62 -1.22 7.67
N VAL A 329 5.31 -1.07 7.37
CA VAL A 329 4.76 0.18 6.84
C VAL A 329 4.97 1.34 7.81
N PHE A 330 4.73 1.15 9.11
CA PHE A 330 5.06 2.20 10.10
C PHE A 330 6.53 2.62 10.04
N ARG A 331 7.44 1.67 9.87
CA ARG A 331 8.89 1.95 9.79
C ARG A 331 9.26 2.70 8.50
N ASP A 332 8.70 2.29 7.35
CA ASP A 332 8.97 2.95 6.07
C ASP A 332 8.35 4.35 5.99
N GLU A 333 7.19 4.56 6.64
CA GLU A 333 6.56 5.88 6.78
C GLU A 333 7.44 6.83 7.61
N VAL A 334 7.97 6.37 8.74
CA VAL A 334 8.89 7.18 9.58
C VAL A 334 10.20 7.45 8.84
N PHE A 335 10.76 6.45 8.16
CA PHE A 335 11.94 6.63 7.31
C PHE A 335 11.69 7.69 6.22
N SER A 336 10.58 7.59 5.50
CA SER A 336 10.22 8.53 4.43
C SER A 336 10.03 9.96 4.98
N ALA A 337 9.47 10.09 6.18
CA ALA A 337 9.35 11.37 6.88
C ALA A 337 10.71 11.97 7.24
N ASP A 338 11.66 11.14 7.68
CA ASP A 338 13.03 11.56 8.01
C ASP A 338 13.85 11.92 6.76
N MET A 339 13.57 11.30 5.61
CA MET A 339 14.26 11.56 4.34
C MET A 339 13.68 12.75 3.57
N GLY A 340 12.41 13.10 3.80
CA GLY A 340 11.66 14.09 3.04
C GLY A 340 10.98 15.16 3.92
N SER A 341 9.74 15.50 3.59
CA SER A 341 8.89 16.37 4.40
C SER A 341 7.97 15.53 5.28
N ALA A 342 8.24 15.48 6.59
CA ALA A 342 7.45 14.71 7.54
C ALA A 342 5.95 15.08 7.49
N THR A 343 5.64 16.36 7.34
CA THR A 343 4.26 16.83 7.28
C THR A 343 3.56 16.41 5.99
N VAL A 344 4.20 16.58 4.83
CA VAL A 344 3.63 16.20 3.53
C VAL A 344 3.44 14.69 3.48
N LYS A 345 4.44 13.92 3.94
CA LYS A 345 4.34 12.47 4.02
C LYS A 345 3.14 12.04 4.88
N ARG A 346 2.97 12.67 6.06
CA ARG A 346 1.81 12.38 6.92
C ARG A 346 0.47 12.70 6.26
N VAL A 347 0.39 13.79 5.52
CA VAL A 347 -0.81 14.17 4.73
C VAL A 347 -1.11 13.10 3.67
N GLU A 348 -0.11 12.63 2.95
CA GLU A 348 -0.28 11.57 1.95
C GLU A 348 -0.79 10.26 2.55
N GLU A 349 -0.20 9.81 3.66
CA GLU A 349 -0.62 8.62 4.40
C GLU A 349 -2.08 8.71 4.85
N VAL A 350 -2.48 9.85 5.43
CA VAL A 350 -3.86 10.07 5.87
C VAL A 350 -4.82 10.16 4.68
N ASN A 351 -4.40 10.71 3.54
CA ASN A 351 -5.20 10.71 2.32
C ASN A 351 -5.49 9.28 1.82
N VAL A 352 -4.49 8.40 1.82
CA VAL A 352 -4.68 6.97 1.48
C VAL A 352 -5.63 6.32 2.49
N LEU A 353 -5.42 6.55 3.77
CA LEU A 353 -6.27 6.00 4.83
C LEU A 353 -7.74 6.41 4.65
N ARG A 354 -8.01 7.71 4.44
CA ARG A 354 -9.37 8.25 4.29
C ARG A 354 -10.05 7.83 2.98
N SER A 355 -9.30 7.75 1.87
CA SER A 355 -9.89 7.44 0.56
C SER A 355 -10.03 5.94 0.28
N ALA A 356 -9.13 5.10 0.80
CA ALA A 356 -9.11 3.67 0.55
C ALA A 356 -9.55 2.87 1.79
N GLN A 357 -8.88 3.04 2.93
CA GLN A 357 -9.07 2.20 4.10
C GLN A 357 -10.41 2.46 4.81
N PHE A 358 -10.82 3.73 4.98
CA PHE A 358 -12.12 4.05 5.57
C PHE A 358 -13.28 3.55 4.70
N ALA A 359 -13.11 3.58 3.37
CA ALA A 359 -14.07 2.99 2.45
C ALA A 359 -14.13 1.44 2.55
N GLU A 360 -12.98 0.80 2.79
CA GLU A 360 -12.88 -0.65 3.04
C GLU A 360 -13.57 -1.04 4.35
N ASP A 361 -13.32 -0.31 5.44
CA ASP A 361 -13.96 -0.48 6.75
C ASP A 361 -15.50 -0.27 6.73
N ALA A 362 -15.99 0.53 5.79
CA ALA A 362 -17.42 0.78 5.59
C ALA A 362 -18.07 -0.17 4.57
N GLY A 363 -17.27 -1.00 3.91
CA GLY A 363 -17.71 -1.87 2.81
C GLY A 363 -18.00 -3.31 3.21
N PRO A 364 -18.41 -4.14 2.24
CA PRO A 364 -18.75 -5.56 2.48
C PRO A 364 -17.53 -6.41 2.83
N MET A 365 -16.33 -5.95 2.47
CA MET A 365 -15.06 -6.61 2.77
C MET A 365 -14.45 -6.18 4.10
N ALA A 366 -15.15 -5.36 4.91
CA ALA A 366 -14.64 -4.90 6.20
C ALA A 366 -14.22 -6.06 7.10
N HIS A 367 -13.03 -5.95 7.66
CA HIS A 367 -12.44 -6.96 8.55
C HIS A 367 -11.53 -6.30 9.60
N PRO A 368 -11.25 -6.98 10.72
CA PRO A 368 -10.26 -6.50 11.69
C PRO A 368 -8.85 -6.45 11.09
N VAL A 369 -7.95 -5.70 11.70
CA VAL A 369 -6.49 -5.72 11.38
C VAL A 369 -5.91 -7.13 11.50
N ARG A 370 -6.43 -7.92 12.44
CA ARG A 370 -6.22 -9.37 12.51
C ARG A 370 -7.53 -10.09 12.17
N PRO A 371 -7.71 -10.51 10.91
CA PRO A 371 -8.95 -11.17 10.47
C PRO A 371 -9.26 -12.43 11.26
N ASP A 372 -10.55 -12.81 11.33
CA ASP A 372 -11.00 -14.05 11.99
C ASP A 372 -11.21 -15.19 11.00
N SER A 373 -11.40 -14.90 9.71
CA SER A 373 -11.59 -15.89 8.65
C SER A 373 -11.27 -15.34 7.29
N PHE A 374 -10.92 -16.23 6.35
CA PHE A 374 -10.78 -15.95 4.91
C PHE A 374 -11.12 -17.20 4.10
N VAL A 375 -11.42 -17.03 2.83
CA VAL A 375 -11.50 -18.09 1.82
C VAL A 375 -10.20 -18.14 1.04
N GLU A 376 -9.71 -16.97 0.57
CA GLU A 376 -8.47 -16.79 -0.16
C GLU A 376 -7.63 -15.68 0.48
N ILE A 377 -6.45 -16.04 0.97
CA ILE A 377 -5.60 -15.09 1.72
C ILE A 377 -5.13 -13.92 0.86
N SER A 378 -4.96 -14.11 -0.45
CA SER A 378 -4.53 -13.05 -1.37
C SER A 378 -5.48 -11.84 -1.39
N ASN A 379 -6.75 -12.04 -1.00
CA ASN A 379 -7.74 -10.96 -0.85
C ASN A 379 -7.54 -10.09 0.39
N PHE A 380 -6.67 -10.50 1.31
CA PHE A 380 -6.44 -9.79 2.58
C PHE A 380 -5.15 -8.96 2.61
N TYR A 381 -4.50 -8.78 1.48
CA TYR A 381 -3.44 -7.77 1.28
C TYR A 381 -4.12 -6.41 1.05
N THR A 382 -4.72 -5.88 2.12
CA THR A 382 -5.69 -4.78 2.11
C THR A 382 -5.14 -3.53 2.78
N ALA A 383 -5.76 -2.37 2.52
CA ALA A 383 -5.44 -1.13 3.22
C ALA A 383 -5.64 -1.27 4.75
N THR A 384 -6.54 -2.14 5.20
CA THR A 384 -6.73 -2.44 6.64
C THR A 384 -5.52 -3.14 7.23
N ILE A 385 -4.95 -4.13 6.55
CA ILE A 385 -3.77 -4.86 7.02
C ILE A 385 -2.53 -3.96 7.04
N TYR A 386 -2.30 -3.18 5.97
CA TYR A 386 -1.12 -2.34 5.76
C TYR A 386 -1.25 -1.00 6.45
N GLN A 387 -2.11 -0.11 5.97
CA GLN A 387 -2.20 1.27 6.43
C GLN A 387 -2.84 1.39 7.82
N LYS A 388 -3.99 0.74 8.06
CA LYS A 388 -4.56 0.73 9.42
C LYS A 388 -3.69 -0.06 10.39
N GLY A 389 -3.04 -1.13 9.93
CA GLY A 389 -2.02 -1.85 10.71
C GLY A 389 -0.89 -0.92 11.17
N ALA A 390 -0.34 -0.11 10.28
CA ALA A 390 0.66 0.91 10.60
C ALA A 390 0.13 1.95 11.59
N GLU A 391 -1.12 2.41 11.43
CA GLU A 391 -1.75 3.34 12.38
C GLU A 391 -1.92 2.72 13.77
N VAL A 392 -2.19 1.42 13.87
CA VAL A 392 -2.24 0.71 15.16
C VAL A 392 -0.85 0.73 15.82
N VAL A 393 0.21 0.49 15.07
CA VAL A 393 1.59 0.61 15.58
C VAL A 393 1.90 2.06 15.95
N ARG A 394 1.52 3.04 15.13
CA ARG A 394 1.70 4.47 15.40
C ARG A 394 0.99 4.91 16.67
N MET A 395 -0.21 4.41 16.95
CA MET A 395 -0.91 4.69 18.21
C MET A 395 -0.15 4.13 19.42
N ILE A 396 0.44 2.94 19.33
CA ILE A 396 1.32 2.40 20.38
C ILE A 396 2.51 3.34 20.58
N HIS A 397 3.17 3.74 19.50
CA HIS A 397 4.27 4.71 19.56
C HIS A 397 3.85 6.02 20.24
N THR A 398 2.67 6.55 19.91
CA THR A 398 2.11 7.77 20.51
C THR A 398 1.83 7.61 22.02
N LEU A 399 1.30 6.46 22.43
CA LEU A 399 0.99 6.16 23.83
C LEU A 399 2.25 5.95 24.69
N LEU A 400 3.26 5.28 24.14
CA LEU A 400 4.49 4.94 24.87
C LEU A 400 5.52 6.07 24.85
N GLY A 401 5.54 6.85 23.78
CA GLY A 401 6.62 7.76 23.41
C GLY A 401 7.82 7.01 22.79
N PRO A 402 8.70 7.74 22.07
CA PRO A 402 9.72 7.15 21.22
C PRO A 402 10.72 6.25 21.96
N GLU A 403 11.16 6.63 23.12
CA GLU A 403 12.15 5.87 23.89
C GLU A 403 11.62 4.50 24.37
N ARG A 404 10.39 4.47 24.91
CA ARG A 404 9.78 3.23 25.39
C ARG A 404 9.33 2.34 24.23
N PHE A 405 8.88 2.94 23.12
CA PHE A 405 8.56 2.18 21.92
C PHE A 405 9.82 1.52 21.33
N ARG A 406 10.94 2.23 21.29
CA ARG A 406 12.22 1.65 20.86
C ARG A 406 12.64 0.49 21.81
N ALA A 407 12.55 0.65 23.12
CA ALA A 407 12.83 -0.43 24.07
C ALA A 407 11.89 -1.63 23.87
N GLY A 408 10.61 -1.39 23.55
CA GLY A 408 9.64 -2.44 23.23
C GLY A 408 9.98 -3.21 21.96
N SER A 409 10.41 -2.50 20.89
CA SER A 409 10.84 -3.15 19.65
C SER A 409 12.15 -3.93 19.82
N ASP A 410 13.10 -3.42 20.59
CA ASP A 410 14.31 -4.17 20.93
C ASP A 410 13.98 -5.47 21.66
N LEU A 411 13.08 -5.42 22.64
CA LEU A 411 12.63 -6.57 23.41
C LEU A 411 11.87 -7.59 22.54
N TYR A 412 11.06 -7.11 21.58
CA TYR A 412 10.35 -7.96 20.62
C TYR A 412 11.33 -8.76 19.75
N PHE A 413 12.32 -8.10 19.16
CA PHE A 413 13.33 -8.78 18.35
C PHE A 413 14.23 -9.70 19.18
N GLU A 414 14.64 -9.31 20.38
CA GLU A 414 15.45 -10.13 21.28
C GLU A 414 14.75 -11.43 21.70
N ARG A 415 13.44 -11.34 21.98
CA ARG A 415 12.65 -12.51 22.42
C ARG A 415 12.30 -13.48 21.29
N HIS A 416 12.11 -12.97 20.09
CA HIS A 416 11.43 -13.70 19.02
C HIS A 416 12.26 -13.88 17.75
N ASP A 417 13.55 -13.53 17.78
CA ASP A 417 14.45 -13.80 16.65
C ASP A 417 14.44 -15.28 16.26
N GLY A 418 14.25 -15.57 14.97
CA GLY A 418 14.13 -16.91 14.43
C GLY A 418 12.82 -17.62 14.75
N GLN A 419 11.76 -16.89 15.13
CA GLN A 419 10.46 -17.44 15.48
C GLN A 419 9.33 -16.92 14.58
N ALA A 420 8.28 -17.71 14.48
CA ALA A 420 7.00 -17.35 13.88
C ALA A 420 5.98 -17.06 14.99
N VAL A 421 5.52 -15.80 15.11
CA VAL A 421 4.76 -15.33 16.26
C VAL A 421 3.47 -14.60 15.87
N THR A 422 2.69 -14.14 16.84
CA THR A 422 1.42 -13.45 16.61
C THR A 422 1.52 -11.97 16.99
N CYS A 423 0.47 -11.19 16.66
CA CYS A 423 0.37 -9.79 17.08
C CYS A 423 0.41 -9.64 18.60
N GLU A 424 0.04 -10.69 19.36
CA GLU A 424 0.05 -10.66 20.83
C GLU A 424 1.46 -10.54 21.41
N GLU A 425 2.43 -11.26 20.82
CA GLU A 425 3.83 -11.19 21.26
C GLU A 425 4.41 -9.80 21.06
N PHE A 426 4.05 -9.12 19.98
CA PHE A 426 4.45 -7.74 19.72
C PHE A 426 3.89 -6.78 20.79
N VAL A 427 2.56 -6.83 21.04
CA VAL A 427 1.91 -5.96 22.03
C VAL A 427 2.45 -6.22 23.43
N ARG A 428 2.70 -7.50 23.78
CA ARG A 428 3.27 -7.87 25.07
C ARG A 428 4.68 -7.34 25.26
N ALA A 429 5.53 -7.37 24.24
CA ALA A 429 6.86 -6.77 24.31
C ALA A 429 6.78 -5.25 24.58
N MET A 430 5.81 -4.55 23.96
CA MET A 430 5.56 -3.14 24.23
C MET A 430 5.09 -2.86 25.65
N GLU A 431 4.18 -3.69 26.18
CA GLU A 431 3.73 -3.61 27.58
C GLU A 431 4.89 -3.81 28.58
N ASP A 432 5.64 -4.90 28.39
CA ASP A 432 6.70 -5.29 29.31
C ASP A 432 7.84 -4.24 29.36
N ALA A 433 8.19 -3.66 28.22
CA ALA A 433 9.22 -2.64 28.15
C ALA A 433 8.78 -1.27 28.70
N SER A 434 7.51 -0.93 28.54
CA SER A 434 7.00 0.40 28.88
C SER A 434 6.35 0.47 30.27
N GLY A 435 5.82 -0.66 30.77
CA GLY A 435 4.98 -0.72 31.96
C GLY A 435 3.56 -0.14 31.76
N ILE A 436 3.17 0.14 30.52
CA ILE A 436 1.83 0.67 30.17
C ILE A 436 0.90 -0.51 29.86
N ASP A 437 -0.29 -0.52 30.48
CA ASP A 437 -1.32 -1.52 30.23
C ASP A 437 -1.99 -1.30 28.86
N LEU A 438 -1.77 -2.21 27.90
CA LEU A 438 -2.36 -2.22 26.58
C LEU A 438 -3.49 -3.26 26.44
N THR A 439 -4.03 -3.77 27.54
CA THR A 439 -5.09 -4.79 27.52
C THR A 439 -6.30 -4.34 26.67
N GLN A 440 -6.80 -3.12 26.90
CA GLN A 440 -7.90 -2.58 26.10
C GLN A 440 -7.46 -2.25 24.69
N PHE A 441 -6.21 -1.84 24.48
CA PHE A 441 -5.67 -1.48 23.15
C PHE A 441 -5.72 -2.64 22.15
N ARG A 442 -5.62 -3.90 22.62
CA ARG A 442 -5.72 -5.11 21.79
C ARG A 442 -7.01 -5.21 20.98
N ARG A 443 -8.06 -4.47 21.36
CA ARG A 443 -9.30 -4.37 20.60
C ARG A 443 -9.09 -3.80 19.18
N TRP A 444 -8.07 -2.98 18.96
CA TRP A 444 -7.73 -2.48 17.63
C TRP A 444 -7.36 -3.59 16.64
N TYR A 445 -6.81 -4.71 17.12
CA TYR A 445 -6.51 -5.87 16.30
C TYR A 445 -7.74 -6.75 16.02
N SER A 446 -8.76 -6.72 16.84
CA SER A 446 -9.90 -7.66 16.78
C SER A 446 -11.24 -7.03 16.40
N GLN A 447 -11.36 -5.71 16.45
CA GLN A 447 -12.59 -5.00 16.11
C GLN A 447 -12.43 -4.25 14.78
N ALA A 448 -13.27 -4.58 13.80
CA ALA A 448 -13.36 -3.91 12.51
C ALA A 448 -14.11 -2.58 12.61
N GLY A 449 -13.97 -1.75 11.56
CA GLY A 449 -14.67 -0.49 11.40
C GLY A 449 -13.90 0.71 11.87
N THR A 450 -14.22 1.87 11.31
CA THR A 450 -13.61 3.17 11.64
C THR A 450 -14.39 3.86 12.74
N PRO A 451 -13.78 4.15 13.93
CA PRO A 451 -14.48 4.84 15.02
C PRO A 451 -14.83 6.28 14.63
N ARG A 452 -15.94 6.76 15.16
CA ARG A 452 -16.33 8.17 15.16
C ARG A 452 -15.99 8.78 16.51
N LEU A 453 -15.26 9.88 16.50
CA LEU A 453 -14.89 10.68 17.65
C LEU A 453 -15.63 12.00 17.60
N SER A 454 -16.71 12.14 18.38
CA SER A 454 -17.40 13.40 18.55
C SER A 454 -16.77 14.17 19.71
N ALA A 455 -16.45 15.43 19.48
CA ALA A 455 -15.83 16.30 20.47
C ALA A 455 -16.67 17.57 20.68
N ARG A 456 -16.74 18.06 21.93
CA ARG A 456 -17.40 19.30 22.29
C ARG A 456 -16.57 20.08 23.30
N GLY A 457 -16.30 21.35 23.00
CA GLY A 457 -15.58 22.28 23.84
C GLY A 457 -16.48 23.31 24.50
N GLU A 458 -16.22 23.61 25.77
CA GLU A 458 -16.90 24.70 26.50
C GLU A 458 -15.85 25.53 27.27
N TYR A 459 -15.92 26.86 27.10
CA TYR A 459 -15.02 27.80 27.75
C TYR A 459 -15.72 28.61 28.81
N ASP A 460 -15.21 28.58 30.06
CA ASP A 460 -15.63 29.43 31.15
C ASP A 460 -14.58 30.53 31.40
N ALA A 461 -14.89 31.75 30.98
CA ALA A 461 -14.00 32.91 31.11
C ALA A 461 -13.76 33.31 32.58
N GLN A 462 -14.73 33.08 33.49
CA GLN A 462 -14.60 33.46 34.92
C GLN A 462 -13.67 32.47 35.63
N ALA A 463 -13.85 31.16 35.35
CA ALA A 463 -13.02 30.13 35.92
C ALA A 463 -11.69 29.96 35.16
N ARG A 464 -11.51 30.63 34.00
CA ARG A 464 -10.37 30.43 33.08
C ARG A 464 -10.16 28.94 32.76
N ARG A 465 -11.24 28.28 32.41
CA ARG A 465 -11.31 26.83 32.24
C ARG A 465 -11.88 26.50 30.87
N TYR A 466 -11.21 25.56 30.21
CA TYR A 466 -11.73 24.93 28.97
C TYR A 466 -12.05 23.47 29.26
N THR A 467 -13.27 23.06 28.96
CA THR A 467 -13.76 21.69 29.18
C THR A 467 -13.96 21.02 27.82
N LEU A 468 -13.27 19.92 27.56
CA LEU A 468 -13.38 19.12 26.35
C LEU A 468 -14.03 17.78 26.66
N SER A 469 -15.22 17.55 26.13
CA SER A 469 -15.93 16.26 26.20
C SER A 469 -15.71 15.49 24.91
N LEU A 470 -15.23 14.26 25.04
CA LEU A 470 -14.96 13.35 23.93
C LEU A 470 -15.90 12.14 24.03
N ARG A 471 -16.51 11.75 22.91
CA ARG A 471 -17.37 10.56 22.81
C ARG A 471 -16.99 9.74 21.60
N GLN A 472 -16.88 8.41 21.78
CA GLN A 472 -16.58 7.49 20.68
C GLN A 472 -17.76 6.55 20.39
N SER A 473 -17.89 6.17 19.13
CA SER A 473 -18.74 5.08 18.66
C SER A 473 -18.15 4.44 17.42
N THR A 474 -18.36 3.14 17.22
CA THR A 474 -17.94 2.45 15.99
C THR A 474 -19.16 1.87 15.30
N PRO A 475 -19.41 2.13 14.01
CA PRO A 475 -20.54 1.55 13.29
C PRO A 475 -20.46 0.01 13.23
N PRO A 476 -21.59 -0.69 13.16
CA PRO A 476 -21.63 -2.13 12.87
C PRO A 476 -20.90 -2.46 11.56
N THR A 477 -20.24 -3.61 11.51
CA THR A 477 -19.59 -4.16 10.32
C THR A 477 -20.01 -5.61 10.10
N PRO A 478 -19.84 -6.18 8.91
CA PRO A 478 -20.14 -7.59 8.66
C PRO A 478 -19.52 -8.50 9.73
N GLY A 479 -20.32 -9.39 10.30
CA GLY A 479 -19.90 -10.32 11.37
C GLY A 479 -19.68 -9.69 12.75
N GLN A 480 -19.73 -8.36 12.89
CA GLN A 480 -19.50 -7.64 14.14
C GLN A 480 -20.55 -6.54 14.34
N PRO A 481 -21.81 -6.88 14.68
CA PRO A 481 -22.89 -5.90 14.88
C PRO A 481 -22.68 -5.07 16.15
N ASP A 482 -22.11 -5.66 17.19
CA ASP A 482 -21.86 -5.01 18.48
C ASP A 482 -20.41 -4.53 18.58
N LYS A 483 -20.23 -3.30 19.05
CA LYS A 483 -18.93 -2.66 19.20
C LYS A 483 -18.71 -2.22 20.64
N VAL A 484 -17.45 -2.27 21.05
CA VAL A 484 -17.04 -1.86 22.40
C VAL A 484 -16.06 -0.67 22.30
N PRO A 485 -15.97 0.19 23.35
CA PRO A 485 -15.04 1.31 23.33
C PRO A 485 -13.59 0.86 23.11
N LEU A 486 -12.88 1.60 22.27
CA LEU A 486 -11.46 1.44 22.01
C LEU A 486 -10.63 2.35 22.93
N MET A 487 -9.34 2.08 23.08
CA MET A 487 -8.37 3.00 23.64
C MET A 487 -7.88 3.92 22.51
N ILE A 488 -8.27 5.20 22.52
CA ILE A 488 -7.97 6.16 21.47
C ILE A 488 -7.05 7.24 22.01
N PRO A 489 -5.80 7.36 21.53
CA PRO A 489 -4.93 8.51 21.82
C PRO A 489 -5.39 9.71 21.01
N VAL A 490 -5.69 10.80 21.68
CA VAL A 490 -6.10 12.08 21.09
C VAL A 490 -5.05 13.13 21.39
N ALA A 491 -4.15 13.34 20.45
CA ALA A 491 -3.16 14.41 20.54
C ALA A 491 -3.83 15.75 20.23
N LEU A 492 -3.59 16.77 21.07
CA LEU A 492 -4.21 18.08 20.88
C LEU A 492 -3.33 19.25 21.34
N GLY A 493 -3.72 20.41 20.83
CA GLY A 493 -3.34 21.73 21.32
C GLY A 493 -4.56 22.60 21.53
N LEU A 494 -4.40 23.74 22.17
CA LEU A 494 -5.40 24.82 22.24
C LEU A 494 -4.82 26.06 21.59
N LEU A 495 -5.44 26.51 20.50
CA LEU A 495 -5.01 27.69 19.76
C LEU A 495 -5.70 28.95 20.28
N GLY A 496 -4.93 29.93 20.71
CA GLY A 496 -5.40 31.30 21.04
C GLY A 496 -5.21 32.28 19.88
N ALA A 497 -5.48 33.55 20.15
CA ALA A 497 -5.38 34.59 19.12
C ALA A 497 -3.94 34.84 18.63
N ALA A 498 -2.93 34.52 19.43
CA ALA A 498 -1.52 34.79 19.12
C ALA A 498 -0.68 33.50 18.90
N GLY A 499 -1.29 32.29 18.91
CA GLY A 499 -0.64 31.02 18.80
C GLY A 499 -1.09 30.02 19.87
N ASN A 500 -0.35 28.94 20.03
CA ASN A 500 -0.71 27.83 20.92
C ASN A 500 -0.64 28.23 22.39
N LEU A 501 -1.66 27.84 23.16
CA LEU A 501 -1.81 28.13 24.59
C LEU A 501 -1.18 27.01 25.44
N PRO A 502 -0.62 27.30 26.62
CA PRO A 502 -0.15 26.29 27.55
C PRO A 502 -1.29 25.40 28.05
N LEU A 503 -1.04 24.10 28.13
CA LEU A 503 -2.00 23.09 28.55
C LEU A 503 -1.72 22.60 29.98
N ARG A 504 -2.73 22.64 30.85
CA ARG A 504 -2.69 22.06 32.19
C ARG A 504 -4.04 21.41 32.51
N LEU A 505 -4.03 20.11 32.76
CA LEU A 505 -5.23 19.41 33.23
C LEU A 505 -5.53 19.75 34.69
N ALA A 506 -6.81 19.74 35.05
CA ALA A 506 -7.27 19.96 36.41
C ALA A 506 -6.64 18.93 37.35
N GLY A 507 -6.10 19.45 38.47
CA GLY A 507 -5.42 18.64 39.49
C GLY A 507 -3.93 18.38 39.23
N GLU A 508 -3.36 18.84 38.11
CA GLU A 508 -1.91 18.80 37.88
C GLU A 508 -1.20 19.96 38.57
N THR A 509 -0.01 19.70 39.08
CA THR A 509 0.87 20.75 39.58
C THR A 509 1.36 21.62 38.42
N PRO A 510 1.39 22.97 38.55
CA PRO A 510 1.92 23.81 37.49
C PRO A 510 3.34 23.36 37.09
N ALA A 511 3.58 23.10 35.83
CA ALA A 511 4.92 22.90 35.31
C ALA A 511 5.74 24.18 35.49
N GLY A 512 7.04 24.08 35.75
CA GLY A 512 7.93 25.23 35.82
C GLY A 512 7.92 26.02 34.51
N GLU A 513 8.27 27.34 34.57
CA GLU A 513 8.19 28.29 33.45
C GLU A 513 8.96 27.93 32.17
N THR A 514 9.65 26.80 32.13
CA THR A 514 10.54 26.38 31.02
C THR A 514 10.01 25.19 30.21
N ALA A 515 8.85 24.63 30.52
CA ALA A 515 8.28 23.53 29.74
C ALA A 515 7.36 24.06 28.64
N ASP A 516 7.70 23.81 27.38
CA ASP A 516 6.80 23.99 26.25
C ASP A 516 5.67 22.95 26.37
N ASN A 517 4.53 23.40 26.88
CA ASN A 517 3.41 22.54 27.25
C ASN A 517 2.19 22.83 26.38
N THR A 518 2.42 23.04 25.09
CA THR A 518 1.37 23.36 24.10
C THR A 518 0.82 22.14 23.38
N HIS A 519 1.35 20.94 23.70
CA HIS A 519 0.97 19.66 23.11
C HIS A 519 0.64 18.65 24.20
N ARG A 520 -0.47 17.88 24.02
CA ARG A 520 -0.86 16.83 24.94
C ARG A 520 -1.53 15.67 24.23
N VAL A 521 -1.31 14.45 24.73
CA VAL A 521 -2.05 13.25 24.34
C VAL A 521 -3.04 12.90 25.44
N LEU A 522 -4.34 12.95 25.14
CA LEU A 522 -5.39 12.43 25.99
C LEU A 522 -5.67 10.98 25.60
N VAL A 523 -6.05 10.14 26.56
CA VAL A 523 -6.40 8.74 26.29
C VAL A 523 -7.87 8.54 26.61
N LEU A 524 -8.67 8.34 25.55
CA LEU A 524 -10.10 8.05 25.66
C LEU A 524 -10.28 6.51 25.77
N THR A 525 -10.82 6.03 26.89
CA THR A 525 -11.02 4.60 27.16
C THR A 525 -12.49 4.21 27.32
N GLY A 526 -13.35 5.15 27.71
CA GLY A 526 -14.79 4.98 27.82
C GLY A 526 -15.54 5.37 26.56
N GLU A 527 -16.86 5.16 26.54
CA GLU A 527 -17.73 5.71 25.49
C GLU A 527 -17.70 7.23 25.48
N GLU A 528 -17.64 7.85 26.68
CA GLU A 528 -17.57 9.29 26.87
C GLU A 528 -16.60 9.62 28.02
N GLN A 529 -15.81 10.67 27.86
CA GLN A 529 -14.89 11.15 28.89
C GLN A 529 -14.69 12.67 28.73
N THR A 530 -14.62 13.35 29.87
CA THR A 530 -14.45 14.81 29.91
C THR A 530 -13.09 15.17 30.49
N PHE A 531 -12.40 16.09 29.83
CA PHE A 531 -11.11 16.60 30.23
C PHE A 531 -11.22 18.12 30.51
N CYS A 532 -10.65 18.56 31.61
CA CYS A 532 -10.73 19.94 32.02
C CYS A 532 -9.34 20.58 32.04
N PHE A 533 -9.17 21.66 31.28
CA PHE A 533 -7.94 22.45 31.24
C PHE A 533 -8.12 23.72 32.06
N GLU A 534 -7.15 24.01 32.93
CA GLU A 534 -7.15 25.17 33.81
C GLU A 534 -6.13 26.22 33.35
N GLY A 535 -6.40 27.50 33.70
CA GLY A 535 -5.51 28.59 33.37
C GLY A 535 -5.61 29.07 31.92
N VAL A 536 -6.67 28.72 31.23
CA VAL A 536 -6.92 29.14 29.82
C VAL A 536 -7.41 30.57 29.83
N MET A 537 -6.62 31.51 29.30
CA MET A 537 -6.81 32.95 29.48
C MET A 537 -7.79 33.58 28.47
N GLU A 538 -8.08 32.89 27.37
CA GLU A 538 -8.95 33.33 26.28
C GLU A 538 -9.69 32.13 25.65
N PRO A 539 -10.82 32.36 24.93
CA PRO A 539 -11.52 31.27 24.26
C PRO A 539 -10.60 30.59 23.23
N PRO A 540 -10.26 29.30 23.41
CA PRO A 540 -9.37 28.64 22.50
C PRO A 540 -10.14 27.96 21.36
N VAL A 541 -9.45 27.74 20.22
CA VAL A 541 -9.83 26.78 19.19
C VAL A 541 -9.03 25.47 19.45
N PRO A 542 -9.68 24.32 19.69
CA PRO A 542 -8.95 23.10 19.92
C PRO A 542 -8.37 22.57 18.60
N ALA A 543 -7.08 22.29 18.58
CA ALA A 543 -6.37 21.61 17.49
C ALA A 543 -6.38 20.11 17.80
N LEU A 544 -7.39 19.37 17.32
CA LEU A 544 -7.62 17.97 17.66
C LEU A 544 -6.92 17.02 16.69
N LEU A 545 -6.49 15.86 17.18
CA LEU A 545 -5.79 14.80 16.42
C LEU A 545 -4.52 15.32 15.75
N ARG A 546 -3.69 16.09 16.44
CA ARG A 546 -2.38 16.50 15.94
C ARG A 546 -1.60 15.29 15.44
N GLY A 547 -0.96 15.42 14.24
CA GLY A 547 -0.29 14.33 13.57
C GLY A 547 -1.19 13.15 13.19
N PHE A 548 -2.53 13.33 13.20
CA PHE A 548 -3.52 12.26 13.03
C PHE A 548 -3.28 11.12 14.01
N SER A 549 -3.28 11.42 15.31
CA SER A 549 -2.89 10.50 16.39
C SER A 549 -3.72 9.22 16.52
N ALA A 550 -4.84 9.10 15.81
CA ALA A 550 -5.65 7.88 15.70
C ALA A 550 -6.46 7.84 14.41
N PRO A 551 -6.66 6.65 13.79
CA PRO A 551 -7.43 6.47 12.56
C PRO A 551 -8.93 6.51 12.84
N VAL A 552 -9.46 7.69 13.08
CA VAL A 552 -10.85 7.94 13.45
C VAL A 552 -11.46 9.06 12.59
N ARG A 553 -12.79 9.09 12.51
CA ARG A 553 -13.53 10.22 11.94
C ARG A 553 -13.83 11.23 13.04
N LEU A 554 -13.23 12.41 12.96
CA LEU A 554 -13.48 13.50 13.88
C LEU A 554 -14.78 14.25 13.51
N ASP A 555 -15.62 14.47 14.52
CA ASP A 555 -16.81 15.33 14.46
C ASP A 555 -16.69 16.42 15.54
N TYR A 556 -16.35 17.63 15.10
CA TYR A 556 -16.28 18.84 15.92
C TYR A 556 -16.83 20.00 15.11
N ASP A 557 -17.70 20.81 15.73
CA ASP A 557 -18.37 21.94 15.08
C ASP A 557 -17.49 23.18 15.07
N TYR A 558 -16.41 23.16 14.27
CA TYR A 558 -15.61 24.37 14.02
C TYR A 558 -16.42 25.40 13.26
N SER A 559 -16.33 26.67 13.61
CA SER A 559 -16.75 27.75 12.70
C SER A 559 -15.78 27.87 11.51
N SER A 560 -16.19 28.50 10.42
CA SER A 560 -15.28 28.78 9.30
C SER A 560 -14.11 29.69 9.73
N ALA A 561 -14.33 30.57 10.70
CA ALA A 561 -13.27 31.41 11.30
C ALA A 561 -12.26 30.56 12.10
N ASP A 562 -12.73 29.54 12.84
CA ASP A 562 -11.83 28.61 13.56
C ASP A 562 -10.96 27.82 12.59
N LEU A 563 -11.54 27.33 11.49
CA LEU A 563 -10.79 26.62 10.45
C LEU A 563 -9.73 27.51 9.79
N CYS A 564 -10.07 28.78 9.49
CA CYS A 564 -9.08 29.72 8.97
C CYS A 564 -7.97 30.00 9.99
N ALA A 565 -8.30 30.11 11.29
CA ALA A 565 -7.31 30.30 12.35
C ALA A 565 -6.36 29.10 12.45
N LEU A 566 -6.89 27.87 12.43
CA LEU A 566 -6.09 26.63 12.39
C LEU A 566 -5.20 26.56 11.14
N MET A 567 -5.72 26.91 9.96
CA MET A 567 -4.93 26.96 8.72
C MET A 567 -3.72 27.89 8.82
N SER A 568 -3.89 29.03 9.49
CA SER A 568 -2.91 30.12 9.49
C SER A 568 -1.92 30.05 10.66
N LEU A 569 -2.39 29.67 11.87
CA LEU A 569 -1.66 29.86 13.12
C LEU A 569 -1.25 28.56 13.82
N GLU A 570 -1.87 27.41 13.49
CA GLU A 570 -1.52 26.13 14.11
C GLU A 570 -0.09 25.72 13.70
N GLU A 571 0.68 25.11 14.62
CA GLU A 571 2.04 24.62 14.37
C GLU A 571 2.04 23.23 13.79
N ASP A 572 1.05 22.39 14.13
CA ASP A 572 0.91 21.04 13.57
C ASP A 572 0.46 21.08 12.10
N GLY A 573 1.32 20.66 11.21
CA GLY A 573 1.09 20.75 9.78
C GLY A 573 -0.08 19.88 9.31
N PHE A 574 -0.32 18.73 9.95
CA PHE A 574 -1.50 17.91 9.63
C PHE A 574 -2.79 18.64 9.97
N VAL A 575 -2.91 19.24 11.16
CA VAL A 575 -4.12 19.99 11.54
C VAL A 575 -4.35 21.20 10.63
N ARG A 576 -3.30 21.88 10.19
CA ARG A 576 -3.40 22.97 9.20
C ARG A 576 -3.99 22.49 7.89
N TRP A 577 -3.48 21.39 7.36
CA TRP A 577 -4.00 20.78 6.14
C TRP A 577 -5.44 20.29 6.32
N ASP A 578 -5.73 19.62 7.44
CA ASP A 578 -7.07 19.10 7.73
C ASP A 578 -8.12 20.21 7.85
N ALA A 579 -7.75 21.35 8.45
CA ALA A 579 -8.61 22.54 8.51
C ALA A 579 -8.92 23.09 7.10
N ALA A 580 -7.93 23.11 6.20
CA ALA A 580 -8.14 23.50 4.80
C ALA A 580 -9.08 22.53 4.08
N GLN A 581 -8.92 21.23 4.29
CA GLN A 581 -9.78 20.20 3.71
C GLN A 581 -11.22 20.28 4.26
N GLN A 582 -11.40 20.50 5.58
CA GLN A 582 -12.73 20.67 6.18
C GLN A 582 -13.44 21.91 5.62
N LEU A 583 -12.71 23.01 5.40
CA LEU A 583 -13.28 24.20 4.80
C LEU A 583 -13.68 23.96 3.33
N ALA A 584 -12.83 23.27 2.57
CA ALA A 584 -13.14 22.86 1.19
C ALA A 584 -14.35 21.91 1.12
N LEU A 585 -14.49 20.96 2.04
CA LEU A 585 -15.64 20.05 2.10
C LEU A 585 -16.96 20.82 2.30
N ARG A 586 -17.01 21.82 3.19
CA ARG A 586 -18.20 22.67 3.38
C ARG A 586 -18.60 23.42 2.11
N VAL A 587 -17.60 23.97 1.41
CA VAL A 587 -17.82 24.69 0.16
C VAL A 587 -18.35 23.74 -0.92
N LEU A 588 -17.78 22.53 -1.03
CA LEU A 588 -18.23 21.52 -2.00
C LEU A 588 -19.64 21.00 -1.68
N GLU A 589 -19.96 20.78 -0.41
CA GLU A 589 -21.29 20.36 0.03
C GLU A 589 -22.34 21.45 -0.31
N THR A 590 -22.00 22.72 -0.03
CA THR A 590 -22.85 23.87 -0.40
C THR A 590 -23.05 23.96 -1.91
N ALA A 591 -21.98 23.76 -2.70
CA ALA A 591 -22.06 23.75 -4.15
C ALA A 591 -22.95 22.62 -4.69
N GLN A 592 -22.87 21.43 -4.12
CA GLN A 592 -23.77 20.31 -4.47
C GLN A 592 -25.23 20.64 -4.18
N GLN A 593 -25.54 21.25 -3.01
CA GLN A 593 -26.88 21.68 -2.61
C GLN A 593 -27.43 22.75 -3.56
N GLN A 594 -26.60 23.73 -3.96
CA GLN A 594 -26.98 24.77 -4.93
C GLN A 594 -27.29 24.16 -6.30
N LEU A 595 -26.47 23.24 -6.79
CA LEU A 595 -26.70 22.50 -8.04
C LEU A 595 -27.99 21.68 -8.00
N ALA A 596 -28.24 20.96 -6.89
CA ALA A 596 -29.47 20.21 -6.69
C ALA A 596 -30.72 21.11 -6.69
N ALA A 597 -30.59 22.37 -6.24
CA ALA A 597 -31.64 23.39 -6.30
C ALA A 597 -31.72 24.12 -7.66
N ASN A 598 -30.95 23.69 -8.68
CA ASN A 598 -30.76 24.40 -9.97
C ASN A 598 -30.34 25.88 -9.79
N ALA A 599 -29.60 26.20 -8.73
CA ALA A 599 -29.05 27.53 -8.50
C ALA A 599 -27.62 27.63 -9.05
N ALA A 600 -27.17 28.83 -9.35
CA ALA A 600 -25.78 29.10 -9.66
C ALA A 600 -24.89 28.84 -8.43
N VAL A 601 -23.75 28.18 -8.64
CA VAL A 601 -22.79 27.95 -7.56
C VAL A 601 -22.13 29.25 -7.16
N ALA A 602 -22.27 29.62 -5.89
CA ALA A 602 -21.60 30.77 -5.26
C ALA A 602 -20.64 30.23 -4.18
N VAL A 603 -19.34 30.32 -4.46
CA VAL A 603 -18.31 29.88 -3.53
C VAL A 603 -18.12 30.88 -2.41
N ASP A 604 -18.01 30.42 -1.17
CA ASP A 604 -17.82 31.30 0.01
C ASP A 604 -16.56 32.17 -0.17
N PRO A 605 -16.69 33.50 -0.11
CA PRO A 605 -15.56 34.41 -0.23
C PRO A 605 -14.45 34.16 0.82
N LEU A 606 -14.81 33.70 2.03
CA LEU A 606 -13.86 33.40 3.08
C LEU A 606 -12.90 32.29 2.65
N TYR A 607 -13.41 31.22 2.01
CA TYR A 607 -12.59 30.14 1.45
C TYR A 607 -11.67 30.64 0.33
N LEU A 608 -12.21 31.45 -0.58
CA LEU A 608 -11.41 32.01 -1.65
C LEU A 608 -10.29 32.91 -1.11
N ASP A 609 -10.59 33.77 -0.14
CA ASP A 609 -9.60 34.66 0.46
C ASP A 609 -8.51 33.88 1.23
N ALA A 610 -8.88 32.83 1.96
CA ALA A 610 -7.92 31.93 2.64
C ALA A 610 -6.97 31.25 1.63
N CYS A 611 -7.47 30.77 0.48
CA CYS A 611 -6.61 30.20 -0.58
C CYS A 611 -5.68 31.28 -1.17
N GLY A 612 -6.15 32.53 -1.31
CA GLY A 612 -5.32 33.64 -1.76
C GLY A 612 -4.18 33.98 -0.78
N GLU A 613 -4.44 33.92 0.52
CA GLU A 613 -3.42 34.13 1.56
C GLU A 613 -2.35 33.04 1.54
N LEU A 614 -2.73 31.78 1.31
CA LEU A 614 -1.76 30.67 1.14
C LEU A 614 -0.82 30.93 -0.04
N LEU A 615 -1.36 31.35 -1.19
CA LEU A 615 -0.56 31.63 -2.39
C LEU A 615 0.38 32.81 -2.21
N ALA A 616 -0.05 33.82 -1.46
CA ALA A 616 0.73 35.05 -1.21
C ALA A 616 1.85 34.84 -0.18
N ASN A 617 1.74 33.84 0.69
CA ASN A 617 2.69 33.63 1.78
C ASN A 617 3.89 32.79 1.33
N ALA A 618 4.93 33.47 0.85
CA ALA A 618 6.16 32.83 0.38
C ALA A 618 7.01 32.18 1.51
N ALA A 619 6.65 32.36 2.78
CA ALA A 619 7.35 31.75 3.92
C ALA A 619 6.82 30.34 4.23
N LEU A 620 5.67 29.94 3.67
CA LEU A 620 5.13 28.60 3.82
C LEU A 620 5.91 27.60 2.93
N ASP A 621 5.99 26.37 3.40
CA ASP A 621 6.50 25.25 2.60
C ASP A 621 5.65 25.08 1.32
N PRO A 622 6.24 25.20 0.13
CA PRO A 622 5.50 25.06 -1.12
C PRO A 622 4.75 23.73 -1.25
N ALA A 623 5.33 22.63 -0.76
CA ALA A 623 4.68 21.33 -0.79
C ALA A 623 3.38 21.31 0.04
N MET A 624 3.41 21.92 1.24
CA MET A 624 2.23 22.07 2.08
C MET A 624 1.16 22.94 1.43
N VAL A 625 1.56 24.08 0.84
CA VAL A 625 0.61 24.94 0.10
C VAL A 625 -0.04 24.18 -1.05
N ALA A 626 0.74 23.37 -1.77
CA ALA A 626 0.22 22.51 -2.83
C ALA A 626 -0.87 21.56 -2.30
N GLU A 627 -0.60 20.87 -1.20
CA GLU A 627 -1.57 19.94 -0.59
C GLU A 627 -2.82 20.64 -0.04
N MET A 628 -2.69 21.84 0.51
CA MET A 628 -3.83 22.62 1.00
C MET A 628 -4.71 23.18 -0.13
N LEU A 629 -4.16 23.43 -1.32
CA LEU A 629 -4.88 23.90 -2.52
C LEU A 629 -5.54 22.75 -3.31
N ARG A 630 -5.18 21.49 -3.05
CA ARG A 630 -5.85 20.33 -3.64
C ARG A 630 -7.22 20.14 -3.02
N LEU A 631 -8.26 20.15 -3.85
CA LEU A 631 -9.60 19.83 -3.37
C LEU A 631 -9.73 18.34 -3.04
N PRO A 632 -10.56 17.97 -2.05
CA PRO A 632 -10.93 16.59 -1.77
C PRO A 632 -11.30 15.84 -3.05
N GLY A 633 -10.82 14.59 -3.16
CA GLY A 633 -11.07 13.75 -4.34
C GLY A 633 -12.52 13.30 -4.47
N GLU A 634 -13.00 13.07 -5.69
CA GLU A 634 -14.40 12.67 -5.96
C GLU A 634 -14.76 11.35 -5.27
N SER A 635 -13.85 10.39 -5.21
CA SER A 635 -14.08 9.12 -4.52
C SER A 635 -14.23 9.29 -3.01
N TYR A 636 -13.48 10.20 -2.40
CA TYR A 636 -13.62 10.53 -0.98
C TYR A 636 -14.94 11.26 -0.69
N LEU A 637 -15.34 12.20 -1.55
CA LEU A 637 -16.64 12.87 -1.46
C LEU A 637 -17.79 11.86 -1.59
N ALA A 638 -17.69 10.92 -2.52
CA ALA A 638 -18.69 9.87 -2.70
C ALA A 638 -18.79 8.95 -1.47
N GLU A 639 -17.68 8.65 -0.81
CA GLU A 639 -17.65 7.86 0.42
C GLU A 639 -18.32 8.61 1.58
N LEU A 640 -18.10 9.92 1.72
CA LEU A 640 -18.78 10.75 2.72
C LEU A 640 -20.30 10.82 2.48
N ASP A 641 -20.71 10.95 1.23
CA ASP A 641 -22.12 11.05 0.84
C ASP A 641 -22.84 9.70 0.93
N ALA A 642 -22.13 8.59 0.85
CA ALA A 642 -22.70 7.24 1.00
C ALA A 642 -23.47 7.07 2.31
N SER A 643 -22.94 7.62 3.41
CA SER A 643 -23.59 7.59 4.72
C SER A 643 -24.79 8.56 4.85
N ARG A 644 -24.99 9.44 3.84
CA ARG A 644 -26.01 10.52 3.84
C ARG A 644 -27.13 10.30 2.80
N GLY A 645 -27.26 9.11 2.25
CA GLY A 645 -28.30 8.75 1.28
C GLY A 645 -27.79 8.44 -0.13
N GLY A 646 -26.49 8.22 -0.27
CA GLY A 646 -25.80 7.84 -1.51
C GLY A 646 -25.25 9.04 -2.30
N ALA A 647 -24.12 8.80 -2.95
CA ALA A 647 -23.41 9.78 -3.75
C ALA A 647 -24.09 10.04 -5.09
N ASP A 648 -24.18 11.30 -5.46
CA ASP A 648 -24.52 11.74 -6.82
C ASP A 648 -23.23 12.13 -7.54
N VAL A 649 -22.73 11.21 -8.36
CA VAL A 649 -21.42 11.36 -9.04
C VAL A 649 -21.38 12.61 -9.92
N ASP A 650 -22.47 12.88 -10.65
CA ASP A 650 -22.55 14.01 -11.56
C ASP A 650 -22.56 15.35 -10.78
N ALA A 651 -23.27 15.41 -9.64
CA ALA A 651 -23.29 16.57 -8.78
C ALA A 651 -21.94 16.81 -8.09
N ILE A 652 -21.26 15.76 -7.62
CA ILE A 652 -19.90 15.85 -7.05
C ILE A 652 -18.92 16.44 -8.07
N HIS A 653 -18.90 15.88 -9.28
CA HIS A 653 -18.03 16.34 -10.36
C HIS A 653 -18.31 17.81 -10.73
N ALA A 654 -19.57 18.19 -10.92
CA ALA A 654 -19.97 19.55 -11.26
C ALA A 654 -19.62 20.55 -10.14
N ALA A 655 -19.87 20.20 -8.88
CA ALA A 655 -19.55 21.05 -7.73
C ALA A 655 -18.04 21.31 -7.63
N ARG A 656 -17.25 20.24 -7.78
CA ARG A 656 -15.78 20.32 -7.72
C ARG A 656 -15.23 21.20 -8.85
N ASN A 657 -15.74 21.04 -10.06
CA ASN A 657 -15.36 21.87 -11.22
C ASN A 657 -15.76 23.35 -11.04
N ALA A 658 -16.93 23.61 -10.47
CA ALA A 658 -17.38 24.99 -10.18
C ALA A 658 -16.45 25.68 -9.16
N VAL A 659 -16.05 24.99 -8.08
CA VAL A 659 -15.13 25.53 -7.07
C VAL A 659 -13.74 25.76 -7.68
N ARG A 660 -13.21 24.82 -8.48
CA ARG A 660 -11.92 25.00 -9.20
C ARG A 660 -11.97 26.22 -10.11
N THR A 661 -13.04 26.37 -10.87
CA THR A 661 -13.24 27.50 -11.77
C THR A 661 -13.29 28.83 -11.00
N ALA A 662 -13.97 28.88 -9.86
CA ALA A 662 -14.04 30.09 -9.05
C ALA A 662 -12.65 30.48 -8.47
N LEU A 663 -11.85 29.50 -8.01
CA LEU A 663 -10.46 29.71 -7.58
C LEU A 663 -9.59 30.25 -8.73
N ALA A 664 -9.65 29.61 -9.90
CA ALA A 664 -8.91 30.02 -11.08
C ALA A 664 -9.24 31.45 -11.51
N GLN A 665 -10.53 31.83 -11.50
CA GLN A 665 -10.99 33.17 -11.86
C GLN A 665 -10.61 34.21 -10.82
N ARG A 666 -10.73 33.90 -9.51
CA ARG A 666 -10.43 34.84 -8.41
C ARG A 666 -8.95 35.11 -8.30
N HIS A 667 -8.10 34.08 -8.45
CA HIS A 667 -6.68 34.11 -8.11
C HIS A 667 -5.74 33.90 -9.31
N GLY A 668 -6.21 34.06 -10.56
CA GLY A 668 -5.40 33.87 -11.77
C GLY A 668 -4.06 34.62 -11.75
N GLY A 669 -4.07 35.89 -11.28
CA GLY A 669 -2.83 36.68 -11.10
C GLY A 669 -1.88 36.06 -10.06
N ALA A 670 -2.40 35.64 -8.90
CA ALA A 670 -1.61 35.04 -7.83
C ALA A 670 -1.03 33.67 -8.26
N PHE A 671 -1.81 32.85 -8.97
CA PHE A 671 -1.31 31.60 -9.56
C PHE A 671 -0.19 31.86 -10.57
N MET A 672 -0.34 32.88 -11.42
CA MET A 672 0.69 33.28 -12.40
C MET A 672 1.97 33.73 -11.71
N ASP A 673 1.88 34.59 -10.69
CA ASP A 673 3.02 35.09 -9.94
C ASP A 673 3.74 33.94 -9.20
N CYS A 674 2.98 33.02 -8.60
CA CYS A 674 3.50 31.84 -7.93
C CYS A 674 4.20 30.90 -8.94
N TYR A 675 3.58 30.59 -10.07
CA TYR A 675 4.15 29.78 -11.14
C TYR A 675 5.48 30.32 -11.64
N ARG A 676 5.59 31.64 -11.85
CA ARG A 676 6.82 32.30 -12.29
C ARG A 676 7.90 32.33 -11.20
N ARG A 677 7.51 32.58 -9.97
CA ARG A 677 8.42 32.64 -8.81
C ARG A 677 9.09 31.28 -8.54
N LEU A 678 8.38 30.17 -8.75
CA LEU A 678 8.85 28.82 -8.51
C LEU A 678 9.59 28.19 -9.71
N ALA A 679 9.76 28.92 -10.80
CA ALA A 679 10.57 28.48 -11.91
C ALA A 679 12.04 28.35 -11.47
N SER A 680 12.66 27.20 -11.74
CA SER A 680 14.05 26.95 -11.42
C SER A 680 14.87 26.73 -12.70
N THR A 681 16.13 27.12 -12.66
CA THR A 681 17.17 26.82 -13.66
C THR A 681 18.22 25.84 -13.12
N GLU A 682 18.04 25.39 -11.86
CA GLU A 682 18.91 24.39 -11.25
C GLU A 682 18.67 23.03 -11.91
N PRO A 683 19.71 22.19 -12.04
CA PRO A 683 19.53 20.81 -12.49
C PRO A 683 18.49 20.08 -11.64
N TYR A 684 17.76 19.17 -12.27
CA TYR A 684 16.77 18.36 -11.54
C TYR A 684 17.42 17.59 -10.38
N ALA A 685 16.77 17.67 -9.22
CA ALA A 685 17.08 16.82 -8.08
C ALA A 685 15.76 16.41 -7.39
N PRO A 686 15.64 15.14 -6.96
CA PRO A 686 14.50 14.65 -6.19
C PRO A 686 14.67 14.94 -4.68
N ASP A 687 15.00 16.19 -4.35
CA ASP A 687 15.04 16.66 -2.97
C ASP A 687 13.79 17.43 -2.59
N SER A 688 13.47 17.49 -1.29
CA SER A 688 12.22 18.04 -0.77
C SER A 688 11.97 19.48 -1.21
N ALA A 689 12.99 20.32 -1.35
CA ALA A 689 12.83 21.73 -1.73
C ALA A 689 12.41 21.84 -3.20
N GLN A 690 13.10 21.12 -4.11
CA GLN A 690 12.75 21.09 -5.52
C GLN A 690 11.40 20.40 -5.77
N ILE A 691 11.12 19.27 -5.08
CA ILE A 691 9.84 18.56 -5.15
C ILE A 691 8.69 19.50 -4.75
N GLY A 692 8.83 20.18 -3.62
CA GLY A 692 7.81 21.13 -3.15
C GLY A 692 7.57 22.28 -4.13
N ALA A 693 8.64 22.85 -4.67
CA ALA A 693 8.55 23.92 -5.67
C ALA A 693 7.82 23.46 -6.94
N ARG A 694 8.18 22.29 -7.50
CA ARG A 694 7.51 21.71 -8.69
C ARG A 694 6.06 21.35 -8.39
N SER A 695 5.77 20.78 -7.22
CA SER A 695 4.40 20.43 -6.82
C SER A 695 3.48 21.64 -6.84
N LEU A 696 3.86 22.73 -6.18
CA LEU A 696 3.08 23.94 -6.15
C LEU A 696 3.01 24.64 -7.53
N ARG A 697 4.12 24.65 -8.26
CA ARG A 697 4.17 25.20 -9.62
C ARG A 697 3.21 24.48 -10.56
N ASN A 698 3.15 23.15 -10.51
CA ASN A 698 2.29 22.33 -11.35
C ASN A 698 0.80 22.46 -10.97
N ILE A 699 0.47 22.66 -9.70
CA ILE A 699 -0.89 23.00 -9.28
C ILE A 699 -1.30 24.38 -9.83
N CYS A 700 -0.42 25.37 -9.76
CA CYS A 700 -0.68 26.68 -10.36
C CYS A 700 -0.93 26.55 -11.87
N LEU A 701 -0.16 25.73 -12.57
CA LEU A 701 -0.33 25.47 -14.00
C LEU A 701 -1.71 24.88 -14.33
N ASP A 702 -2.18 23.91 -13.54
CA ASP A 702 -3.49 23.29 -13.72
C ASP A 702 -4.64 24.31 -13.57
N TYR A 703 -4.57 25.19 -12.55
CA TYR A 703 -5.56 26.29 -12.40
C TYR A 703 -5.47 27.33 -13.51
N LEU A 704 -4.27 27.66 -13.98
CA LEU A 704 -4.06 28.59 -15.11
C LEU A 704 -4.58 28.01 -16.42
N ALA A 705 -4.34 26.73 -16.70
CA ALA A 705 -4.83 26.05 -17.88
C ALA A 705 -6.37 25.94 -17.88
N LEU A 706 -6.97 25.72 -16.71
CA LEU A 706 -8.42 25.75 -16.52
C LEU A 706 -9.00 27.15 -16.79
N ALA A 707 -8.25 28.23 -16.48
CA ALA A 707 -8.69 29.62 -16.68
C ALA A 707 -8.76 30.04 -18.16
N GLY A 708 -8.00 29.40 -19.08
CA GLY A 708 -8.10 29.68 -20.51
C GLY A 708 -6.78 29.61 -21.29
N GLU A 709 -6.78 30.28 -22.47
CA GLU A 709 -5.74 30.12 -23.49
C GLU A 709 -4.33 30.51 -23.03
N GLU A 710 -4.16 31.51 -22.18
CA GLU A 710 -2.84 31.88 -21.65
C GLU A 710 -2.23 30.76 -20.83
N GLY A 711 -3.01 30.11 -19.95
CA GLY A 711 -2.58 28.95 -19.17
C GLY A 711 -2.29 27.73 -20.03
N LEU A 712 -3.11 27.48 -21.06
CA LEU A 712 -2.84 26.42 -22.04
C LEU A 712 -1.55 26.64 -22.83
N ALA A 713 -1.23 27.90 -23.17
CA ALA A 713 0.04 28.24 -23.83
C ALA A 713 1.24 27.99 -22.89
N LEU A 714 1.10 28.29 -21.58
CA LEU A 714 2.13 27.96 -20.59
C LEU A 714 2.31 26.45 -20.45
N ALA A 715 1.21 25.68 -20.41
CA ALA A 715 1.28 24.23 -20.36
C ALA A 715 1.96 23.65 -21.61
N ALA A 716 1.70 24.19 -22.81
CA ALA A 716 2.36 23.76 -24.02
C ALA A 716 3.87 24.09 -24.02
N ALA A 717 4.25 25.24 -23.49
CA ALA A 717 5.67 25.61 -23.31
C ALA A 717 6.35 24.69 -22.30
N GLN A 718 5.75 24.47 -21.12
CA GLN A 718 6.32 23.55 -20.12
C GLN A 718 6.44 22.12 -20.65
N PHE A 719 5.43 21.64 -21.40
CA PHE A 719 5.48 20.30 -22.00
C PHE A 719 6.65 20.12 -22.96
N ALA A 720 6.96 21.15 -23.76
CA ALA A 720 8.07 21.13 -24.71
C ALA A 720 9.45 21.24 -24.03
N ASP A 721 9.55 22.08 -23.00
CA ASP A 721 10.83 22.48 -22.40
C ASP A 721 11.21 21.69 -21.14
N ALA A 722 10.30 20.85 -20.56
CA ALA A 722 10.54 20.12 -19.33
C ALA A 722 11.71 19.13 -19.45
N ASP A 723 12.65 19.21 -18.51
CA ASP A 723 13.79 18.31 -18.35
C ASP A 723 13.51 17.14 -17.39
N ASN A 724 12.30 17.08 -16.84
CA ASN A 724 11.86 16.05 -15.91
C ASN A 724 10.42 15.61 -16.18
N MET A 725 10.08 14.38 -15.75
CA MET A 725 8.76 13.80 -16.00
C MET A 725 7.66 14.45 -15.14
N SER A 726 7.97 14.97 -13.95
CA SER A 726 6.97 15.65 -13.11
C SER A 726 6.34 16.83 -13.81
N ASP A 727 7.16 17.71 -14.34
CA ASP A 727 6.70 18.91 -15.06
C ASP A 727 6.07 18.54 -16.41
N ARG A 728 6.67 17.58 -17.12
CA ARG A 728 6.16 17.13 -18.44
C ARG A 728 4.78 16.48 -18.32
N LEU A 729 4.60 15.59 -17.36
CA LEU A 729 3.33 14.89 -17.16
C LEU A 729 2.25 15.83 -16.64
N ALA A 730 2.57 16.78 -15.76
CA ALA A 730 1.63 17.79 -15.30
C ALA A 730 1.14 18.67 -16.45
N ALA A 731 2.03 19.09 -17.33
CA ALA A 731 1.69 19.85 -18.54
C ALA A 731 0.84 19.01 -19.52
N LEU A 732 1.18 17.73 -19.72
CA LEU A 732 0.37 16.79 -20.53
C LEU A 732 -1.04 16.66 -19.98
N GLN A 733 -1.19 16.48 -18.66
CA GLN A 733 -2.48 16.36 -17.99
C GLN A 733 -3.31 17.65 -18.14
N ALA A 734 -2.70 18.82 -17.99
CA ALA A 734 -3.35 20.11 -18.15
C ALA A 734 -3.86 20.31 -19.61
N LEU A 735 -3.02 20.03 -20.59
CA LEU A 735 -3.40 20.09 -22.02
C LEU A 735 -4.50 19.08 -22.39
N ALA A 736 -4.40 17.85 -21.86
CA ALA A 736 -5.36 16.80 -22.14
C ALA A 736 -6.73 17.07 -21.49
N SER A 737 -6.75 17.67 -20.29
CA SER A 737 -7.97 17.95 -19.53
C SER A 737 -8.69 19.24 -19.98
N HIS A 738 -7.92 20.30 -20.28
CA HIS A 738 -8.46 21.65 -20.50
C HIS A 738 -8.34 22.13 -21.95
N GLY A 739 -7.51 21.52 -22.76
CA GLY A 739 -7.36 21.84 -24.18
C GLY A 739 -8.51 21.37 -25.05
N SER A 740 -8.56 21.83 -26.29
CA SER A 740 -9.51 21.32 -27.28
C SER A 740 -9.27 19.83 -27.56
N ALA A 741 -10.28 19.12 -28.04
CA ALA A 741 -10.16 17.71 -28.42
C ALA A 741 -8.99 17.45 -29.40
N ALA A 742 -8.82 18.34 -30.39
CA ALA A 742 -7.75 18.24 -31.37
C ALA A 742 -6.37 18.44 -30.73
N GLN A 743 -6.22 19.40 -29.83
CA GLN A 743 -4.98 19.65 -29.09
C GLN A 743 -4.64 18.46 -28.17
N ARG A 744 -5.60 17.99 -27.40
CA ARG A 744 -5.50 16.80 -26.57
C ARG A 744 -4.96 15.60 -27.36
N ASP A 745 -5.64 15.26 -28.46
CA ASP A 745 -5.29 14.08 -29.24
C ASP A 745 -3.91 14.21 -29.91
N ALA A 746 -3.57 15.40 -30.41
CA ALA A 746 -2.25 15.66 -30.97
C ALA A 746 -1.13 15.56 -29.92
N THR A 747 -1.34 16.10 -28.70
CA THR A 747 -0.32 16.06 -27.63
C THR A 747 -0.13 14.63 -27.11
N LEU A 748 -1.23 13.87 -26.93
CA LEU A 748 -1.16 12.45 -26.51
C LEU A 748 -0.47 11.58 -27.56
N GLU A 749 -0.74 11.80 -28.84
CA GLU A 749 -0.07 11.07 -29.92
C GLU A 749 1.42 11.40 -29.98
N TRP A 750 1.78 12.69 -29.89
CA TRP A 750 3.18 13.11 -29.88
C TRP A 750 3.94 12.47 -28.70
N PHE A 751 3.35 12.50 -27.51
CA PHE A 751 3.95 11.90 -26.32
C PHE A 751 4.17 10.39 -26.48
N TYR A 752 3.19 9.68 -27.08
CA TYR A 752 3.34 8.25 -27.35
C TYR A 752 4.45 7.97 -28.37
N GLN A 753 4.53 8.72 -29.45
CA GLN A 753 5.53 8.52 -30.49
C GLN A 753 6.96 8.71 -29.95
N ASP A 754 7.14 9.66 -29.04
CA ASP A 754 8.43 9.93 -28.39
C ASP A 754 8.82 8.83 -27.39
N TRP A 755 7.84 8.29 -26.64
CA TRP A 755 8.06 7.41 -25.51
C TRP A 755 7.61 5.95 -25.68
N GLN A 756 7.17 5.53 -26.86
CA GLN A 756 6.66 4.18 -27.09
C GLN A 756 7.64 3.04 -26.75
N HIS A 757 8.92 3.33 -26.70
CA HIS A 757 9.98 2.40 -26.36
C HIS A 757 10.19 2.21 -24.84
N GLU A 758 9.59 3.10 -24.01
CA GLU A 758 9.75 3.07 -22.55
C GLU A 758 8.44 2.65 -21.87
N THR A 759 8.41 1.41 -21.37
CA THR A 759 7.20 0.80 -20.80
C THR A 759 6.63 1.58 -19.62
N LEU A 760 7.49 2.15 -18.76
CA LEU A 760 7.03 2.90 -17.59
C LEU A 760 6.31 4.20 -17.98
N VAL A 761 6.80 4.88 -19.00
CA VAL A 761 6.16 6.09 -19.54
C VAL A 761 4.89 5.77 -20.33
N VAL A 762 4.88 4.66 -21.06
CA VAL A 762 3.66 4.16 -21.74
C VAL A 762 2.55 3.86 -20.73
N ASN A 763 2.88 3.33 -19.54
CA ASN A 763 1.88 3.13 -18.49
C ASN A 763 1.30 4.46 -17.98
N GLN A 764 2.12 5.51 -17.84
CA GLN A 764 1.63 6.86 -17.50
C GLN A 764 0.74 7.42 -18.59
N TRP A 765 1.10 7.25 -19.87
CA TRP A 765 0.28 7.65 -21.02
C TRP A 765 -1.09 6.94 -21.06
N LEU A 766 -1.15 5.64 -20.75
CA LEU A 766 -2.40 4.89 -20.62
C LEU A 766 -3.25 5.45 -19.47
N GLN A 767 -2.62 5.73 -18.32
CA GLN A 767 -3.30 6.25 -17.14
C GLN A 767 -3.88 7.66 -17.38
N VAL A 768 -3.15 8.56 -18.03
CA VAL A 768 -3.65 9.90 -18.37
C VAL A 768 -4.91 9.77 -19.20
N GLN A 769 -4.92 8.92 -20.22
CA GLN A 769 -6.10 8.74 -21.07
C GLN A 769 -7.29 8.09 -20.36
N ALA A 770 -7.02 7.13 -19.46
CA ALA A 770 -8.06 6.45 -18.69
C ALA A 770 -8.76 7.39 -17.69
N THR A 771 -8.05 8.41 -17.19
CA THR A 771 -8.55 9.34 -16.16
C THR A 771 -9.11 10.65 -16.71
N LEU A 772 -9.14 10.84 -18.03
CA LEU A 772 -9.73 12.03 -18.64
C LEU A 772 -11.23 12.14 -18.31
N PRO A 773 -11.72 13.31 -17.86
CA PRO A 773 -13.14 13.51 -17.55
C PRO A 773 -13.99 13.76 -18.83
N ALA A 774 -13.44 13.49 -20.04
CA ALA A 774 -14.11 13.65 -21.29
C ALA A 774 -15.20 12.58 -21.50
N THR A 775 -16.30 12.92 -22.14
CA THR A 775 -17.46 12.03 -22.31
C THR A 775 -17.20 10.81 -23.20
N ASP A 776 -16.13 10.85 -24.01
CA ASP A 776 -15.70 9.76 -24.91
C ASP A 776 -14.62 8.85 -24.29
N THR A 777 -14.34 8.98 -22.98
CA THR A 777 -13.22 8.28 -22.36
C THR A 777 -13.41 6.76 -22.31
N LEU A 778 -14.63 6.26 -22.08
CA LEU A 778 -14.87 4.82 -22.12
C LEU A 778 -14.57 4.24 -23.51
N GLU A 779 -15.03 4.89 -24.56
CA GLU A 779 -14.78 4.49 -25.95
C GLU A 779 -13.28 4.59 -26.29
N ARG A 780 -12.57 5.55 -25.72
CA ARG A 780 -11.10 5.68 -25.82
C ARG A 780 -10.41 4.50 -25.15
N VAL A 781 -10.76 4.18 -23.93
CA VAL A 781 -10.22 3.03 -23.19
C VAL A 781 -10.46 1.73 -23.95
N GLN A 782 -11.66 1.53 -24.53
CA GLN A 782 -11.97 0.35 -25.35
C GLN A 782 -11.08 0.26 -26.61
N ARG A 783 -10.77 1.39 -27.26
CA ARG A 783 -9.81 1.39 -28.38
C ARG A 783 -8.39 1.06 -27.93
N LEU A 784 -7.98 1.57 -26.76
CA LEU A 784 -6.65 1.32 -26.21
C LEU A 784 -6.41 -0.15 -25.80
N LEU A 785 -7.45 -0.93 -25.51
CA LEU A 785 -7.32 -2.38 -25.32
C LEU A 785 -6.81 -3.11 -26.58
N GLN A 786 -7.02 -2.53 -27.76
CA GLN A 786 -6.55 -3.07 -29.03
C GLN A 786 -5.25 -2.40 -29.53
N HIS A 787 -4.72 -1.45 -28.76
CA HIS A 787 -3.51 -0.74 -29.12
C HIS A 787 -2.26 -1.60 -28.86
N PRO A 788 -1.23 -1.58 -29.74
CA PRO A 788 -0.01 -2.38 -29.56
C PRO A 788 0.72 -2.14 -28.24
N ALA A 789 0.53 -0.97 -27.62
CA ALA A 789 1.08 -0.63 -26.33
C ALA A 789 0.45 -1.38 -25.14
N PHE A 790 -0.74 -1.97 -25.32
CA PHE A 790 -1.46 -2.69 -24.27
C PHE A 790 -1.23 -4.20 -24.38
N ASP A 791 -0.86 -4.83 -23.26
CA ASP A 791 -0.79 -6.29 -23.11
C ASP A 791 -1.60 -6.69 -21.87
N SER A 792 -2.67 -7.46 -22.08
CA SER A 792 -3.56 -7.92 -21.01
C SER A 792 -2.94 -8.96 -20.07
N ARG A 793 -1.72 -9.45 -20.35
CA ARG A 793 -0.98 -10.34 -19.47
C ARG A 793 -0.13 -9.59 -18.46
N ASN A 794 0.19 -8.31 -18.73
CA ASN A 794 1.02 -7.51 -17.86
C ASN A 794 0.18 -6.77 -16.81
N PRO A 795 0.36 -7.05 -15.50
CA PRO A 795 -0.41 -6.43 -14.42
C PRO A 795 -0.32 -4.90 -14.38
N ASN A 796 0.82 -4.31 -14.74
CA ASN A 796 1.01 -2.86 -14.74
C ASN A 796 0.16 -2.17 -15.81
N LYS A 797 0.04 -2.78 -16.99
CA LYS A 797 -0.82 -2.26 -18.06
C LYS A 797 -2.30 -2.38 -17.73
N LEU A 798 -2.70 -3.49 -17.09
CA LEU A 798 -4.06 -3.68 -16.58
C LEU A 798 -4.41 -2.60 -15.54
N ARG A 799 -3.51 -2.32 -14.60
CA ARG A 799 -3.71 -1.26 -13.59
C ARG A 799 -3.74 0.12 -14.23
N ALA A 800 -2.82 0.41 -15.17
CA ALA A 800 -2.70 1.72 -15.80
C ALA A 800 -3.91 2.09 -16.69
N LEU A 801 -4.55 1.13 -17.34
CA LEU A 801 -5.69 1.38 -18.23
C LEU A 801 -7.02 1.06 -17.54
N ILE A 802 -7.23 -0.21 -17.17
CA ILE A 802 -8.54 -0.67 -16.66
C ILE A 802 -8.71 -0.21 -15.20
N GLY A 803 -7.70 -0.45 -14.36
CA GLY A 803 -7.73 -0.05 -12.96
C GLY A 803 -7.92 1.46 -12.80
N ALA A 804 -7.14 2.26 -13.52
CA ALA A 804 -7.23 3.72 -13.49
C ALA A 804 -8.61 4.23 -13.98
N PHE A 805 -9.15 3.68 -15.06
CA PHE A 805 -10.50 4.05 -15.54
C PHE A 805 -11.56 3.76 -14.48
N CYS A 806 -11.56 2.56 -13.91
CA CYS A 806 -12.63 2.13 -13.01
C CYS A 806 -12.55 2.75 -11.61
N SER A 807 -11.34 3.16 -11.15
CA SER A 807 -11.14 3.67 -9.79
C SER A 807 -10.91 5.18 -9.73
N ALA A 808 -10.35 5.80 -10.78
CA ALA A 808 -9.96 7.20 -10.78
C ALA A 808 -10.72 8.08 -11.81
N ASN A 809 -11.73 7.52 -12.47
CA ASN A 809 -12.61 8.28 -13.37
C ASN A 809 -14.10 8.06 -13.02
N PRO A 810 -14.56 8.55 -11.86
CA PRO A 810 -15.92 8.29 -11.39
C PRO A 810 -17.01 8.71 -12.37
N VAL A 811 -16.89 9.88 -12.99
CA VAL A 811 -17.91 10.41 -13.89
C VAL A 811 -18.17 9.52 -15.13
N ASN A 812 -17.13 8.88 -15.66
CA ASN A 812 -17.27 7.97 -16.81
C ASN A 812 -17.53 6.52 -16.40
N PHE A 813 -16.94 6.06 -15.31
CA PHE A 813 -17.18 4.71 -14.78
C PHE A 813 -18.63 4.54 -14.31
N HIS A 814 -19.19 5.53 -13.61
CA HIS A 814 -20.55 5.54 -13.08
C HIS A 814 -21.58 6.16 -14.04
N ARG A 815 -21.37 6.08 -15.35
CA ARG A 815 -22.35 6.55 -16.35
C ARG A 815 -23.74 5.96 -16.09
N ALA A 816 -24.77 6.77 -16.31
CA ALA A 816 -26.16 6.39 -16.04
C ALA A 816 -26.66 5.16 -16.84
N ASP A 817 -26.04 4.87 -18.00
CA ASP A 817 -26.34 3.71 -18.83
C ASP A 817 -25.69 2.40 -18.34
N GLY A 818 -24.85 2.45 -17.29
CA GLY A 818 -24.13 1.31 -16.73
C GLY A 818 -23.05 0.71 -17.63
N ALA A 819 -22.63 1.43 -18.68
CA ALA A 819 -21.63 0.93 -19.63
C ALA A 819 -20.27 0.66 -18.97
N GLY A 820 -19.85 1.50 -18.01
CA GLY A 820 -18.60 1.30 -17.24
C GLY A 820 -18.64 0.02 -16.42
N TYR A 821 -19.77 -0.34 -15.85
CA TYR A 821 -19.93 -1.56 -15.05
C TYR A 821 -19.88 -2.83 -15.91
N ARG A 822 -20.52 -2.81 -17.06
CA ARG A 822 -20.44 -3.92 -18.04
C ARG A 822 -19.02 -4.09 -18.55
N PHE A 823 -18.35 -2.98 -18.88
CA PHE A 823 -16.96 -2.98 -19.28
C PHE A 823 -16.06 -3.69 -18.28
N LEU A 824 -16.16 -3.31 -16.99
CA LEU A 824 -15.34 -3.93 -15.93
C LEU A 824 -15.67 -5.41 -15.74
N ALA A 825 -16.96 -5.76 -15.69
CA ALA A 825 -17.37 -7.15 -15.51
C ALA A 825 -16.89 -8.06 -16.66
N ASP A 826 -16.89 -7.58 -17.91
CA ASP A 826 -16.35 -8.31 -19.07
C ASP A 826 -14.84 -8.57 -18.90
N ARG A 827 -14.10 -7.58 -18.38
CA ARG A 827 -12.65 -7.74 -18.14
C ARG A 827 -12.36 -8.72 -17.01
N ILE A 828 -13.15 -8.71 -15.93
CA ILE A 828 -13.00 -9.67 -14.84
C ILE A 828 -13.27 -11.09 -15.34
N GLU A 829 -14.34 -11.32 -16.10
CA GLU A 829 -14.65 -12.63 -16.69
C GLU A 829 -13.50 -13.17 -17.56
N GLU A 830 -12.84 -12.29 -18.34
CA GLU A 830 -11.69 -12.68 -19.18
C GLU A 830 -10.42 -12.98 -18.34
N LEU A 831 -10.22 -12.26 -17.23
CA LEU A 831 -9.00 -12.34 -16.44
C LEU A 831 -9.03 -13.46 -15.41
N ASP A 832 -10.19 -13.79 -14.86
CA ASP A 832 -10.34 -14.70 -13.72
C ASP A 832 -9.66 -16.07 -13.94
N SER A 833 -9.77 -16.63 -15.14
CA SER A 833 -9.11 -17.90 -15.47
C SER A 833 -7.59 -17.84 -15.69
N ARG A 834 -7.02 -16.61 -15.79
CA ARG A 834 -5.60 -16.40 -16.09
C ARG A 834 -4.84 -15.86 -14.89
N ASN A 835 -5.38 -14.85 -14.24
CA ASN A 835 -4.80 -14.21 -13.08
C ASN A 835 -5.92 -13.83 -12.08
N PRO A 836 -6.35 -14.79 -11.24
CA PRO A 836 -7.43 -14.60 -10.28
C PRO A 836 -7.20 -13.44 -9.31
N GLN A 837 -5.96 -13.26 -8.82
CA GLN A 837 -5.61 -12.18 -7.91
C GLN A 837 -5.86 -10.78 -8.51
N ILE A 838 -5.46 -10.57 -9.76
CA ILE A 838 -5.72 -9.28 -10.44
C ILE A 838 -7.21 -9.12 -10.73
N ALA A 839 -7.92 -10.17 -11.12
CA ALA A 839 -9.36 -10.13 -11.36
C ALA A 839 -10.12 -9.73 -10.09
N ALA A 840 -9.80 -10.33 -8.95
CA ALA A 840 -10.42 -10.01 -7.65
C ALA A 840 -10.15 -8.57 -7.21
N ARG A 841 -8.93 -8.08 -7.39
CA ARG A 841 -8.57 -6.68 -7.08
C ARG A 841 -9.32 -5.67 -7.97
N LEU A 842 -9.45 -5.97 -9.26
CA LEU A 842 -10.21 -5.12 -10.20
C LEU A 842 -11.72 -5.11 -9.91
N LEU A 843 -12.26 -6.10 -9.20
CA LEU A 843 -13.66 -6.18 -8.83
C LEU A 843 -14.06 -5.13 -7.76
N THR A 844 -13.11 -4.62 -6.97
CA THR A 844 -13.35 -3.70 -5.85
C THR A 844 -14.29 -2.53 -6.15
N PRO A 845 -14.19 -1.79 -7.28
CA PRO A 845 -15.13 -0.70 -7.57
C PRO A 845 -16.60 -1.13 -7.62
N LEU A 846 -16.91 -2.35 -8.08
CA LEU A 846 -18.29 -2.86 -8.14
C LEU A 846 -18.83 -3.24 -6.76
N THR A 847 -17.99 -3.57 -5.78
CA THR A 847 -18.44 -3.93 -4.43
C THR A 847 -19.09 -2.76 -3.70
N LYS A 848 -18.81 -1.53 -4.13
CA LYS A 848 -19.33 -0.27 -3.56
C LYS A 848 -20.74 0.10 -4.09
N TRP A 849 -21.50 -0.86 -4.63
CA TRP A 849 -22.75 -0.61 -5.34
C TRP A 849 -23.82 0.14 -4.52
N ARG A 850 -23.79 0.05 -3.19
CA ARG A 850 -24.73 0.77 -2.31
C ARG A 850 -24.39 2.25 -2.16
N ASN A 851 -23.18 2.66 -2.52
CA ASN A 851 -22.71 4.01 -2.27
C ASN A 851 -23.21 5.02 -3.31
N TYR A 852 -23.69 4.56 -4.48
CA TYR A 852 -23.98 5.43 -5.63
C TYR A 852 -25.46 5.47 -5.96
N ARG A 853 -26.10 6.60 -5.64
CA ARG A 853 -27.56 6.80 -5.82
C ARG A 853 -27.97 6.61 -7.29
N GLY A 854 -28.95 5.71 -7.50
CA GLY A 854 -29.51 5.41 -8.83
C GLY A 854 -28.62 4.54 -9.70
N ARG A 855 -27.55 3.95 -9.15
CA ARG A 855 -26.62 3.03 -9.83
C ARG A 855 -26.64 1.62 -9.24
N GLU A 856 -27.31 1.44 -8.10
CA GLU A 856 -27.28 0.23 -7.25
C GLU A 856 -27.64 -1.02 -8.03
N GLN A 857 -28.77 -0.98 -8.76
CA GLN A 857 -29.25 -2.14 -9.51
C GLN A 857 -28.35 -2.50 -10.69
N LEU A 858 -27.77 -1.47 -11.38
CA LEU A 858 -26.89 -1.68 -12.51
C LEU A 858 -25.58 -2.35 -12.08
N MET A 859 -24.99 -1.91 -10.97
CA MET A 859 -23.78 -2.49 -10.41
C MET A 859 -24.03 -3.90 -9.88
N ARG A 860 -25.09 -4.08 -9.08
CA ARG A 860 -25.44 -5.38 -8.51
C ARG A 860 -25.75 -6.43 -9.58
N ALA A 861 -26.36 -6.03 -10.70
CA ALA A 861 -26.60 -6.92 -11.82
C ALA A 861 -25.32 -7.50 -12.42
N GLN A 862 -24.22 -6.71 -12.45
CA GLN A 862 -22.93 -7.21 -12.93
C GLN A 862 -22.27 -8.15 -11.91
N LEU A 863 -22.34 -7.85 -10.62
CA LEU A 863 -21.88 -8.77 -9.57
C LEU A 863 -22.62 -10.11 -9.66
N GLN A 864 -23.95 -10.09 -9.82
CA GLN A 864 -24.74 -11.30 -9.96
C GLN A 864 -24.39 -12.08 -11.23
N ARG A 865 -24.16 -11.38 -12.35
CA ARG A 865 -23.72 -12.00 -13.62
C ARG A 865 -22.40 -12.77 -13.43
N LEU A 866 -21.43 -12.17 -12.75
CA LEU A 866 -20.14 -12.82 -12.45
C LEU A 866 -20.30 -14.00 -11.50
N ALA A 867 -21.13 -13.88 -10.47
CA ALA A 867 -21.40 -14.95 -9.51
C ALA A 867 -22.11 -16.16 -10.15
N ASP A 868 -22.84 -15.96 -11.23
CA ASP A 868 -23.54 -17.01 -11.97
C ASP A 868 -22.63 -17.76 -12.97
N LEU A 869 -21.38 -17.34 -13.15
CA LEU A 869 -20.43 -18.05 -14.00
C LEU A 869 -20.06 -19.43 -13.43
N PRO A 870 -19.84 -20.46 -14.28
CA PRO A 870 -19.67 -21.82 -13.81
C PRO A 870 -18.35 -22.11 -13.08
N ASN A 871 -17.27 -21.36 -13.38
CA ASN A 871 -15.91 -21.65 -12.92
C ASN A 871 -15.25 -20.36 -12.38
N VAL A 872 -15.84 -19.76 -11.35
CA VAL A 872 -15.26 -18.61 -10.68
C VAL A 872 -14.15 -19.05 -9.74
N SER A 873 -13.00 -18.35 -9.79
CA SER A 873 -11.89 -18.61 -8.87
C SER A 873 -12.26 -18.37 -7.41
N ARG A 874 -11.47 -18.91 -6.46
CA ARG A 874 -11.66 -18.64 -5.02
C ARG A 874 -11.51 -17.17 -4.70
N ASP A 875 -10.57 -16.48 -5.35
CA ASP A 875 -10.29 -15.06 -5.20
C ASP A 875 -11.53 -14.22 -5.53
N VAL A 876 -12.05 -14.37 -6.75
CA VAL A 876 -13.23 -13.63 -7.22
C VAL A 876 -14.50 -14.07 -6.48
N TYR A 877 -14.64 -15.37 -6.18
CA TYR A 877 -15.79 -15.91 -5.43
C TYR A 877 -15.95 -15.22 -4.07
N GLU A 878 -14.87 -15.12 -3.27
CA GLU A 878 -14.96 -14.52 -1.93
C GLU A 878 -15.45 -13.08 -1.98
N VAL A 879 -14.93 -12.30 -2.93
CA VAL A 879 -15.31 -10.89 -3.11
C VAL A 879 -16.79 -10.77 -3.54
N LEU A 880 -17.22 -11.61 -4.49
CA LEU A 880 -18.61 -11.64 -4.95
C LEU A 880 -19.58 -12.04 -3.85
N ASP A 881 -19.27 -13.11 -3.11
CA ASP A 881 -20.11 -13.63 -2.02
C ASP A 881 -20.34 -12.56 -0.95
N LYS A 882 -19.25 -11.92 -0.47
CA LYS A 882 -19.34 -10.84 0.52
C LYS A 882 -20.06 -9.60 -0.03
N ALA A 883 -19.81 -9.21 -1.28
CA ALA A 883 -20.44 -8.04 -1.89
C ALA A 883 -21.96 -8.20 -2.12
N LEU A 884 -22.43 -9.43 -2.39
CA LEU A 884 -23.85 -9.73 -2.62
C LEU A 884 -24.61 -10.03 -1.33
N ALA A 885 -23.93 -10.58 -0.30
CA ALA A 885 -24.51 -10.85 1.01
C ALA A 885 -24.69 -9.57 1.86
N ALA A 886 -23.88 -8.57 1.66
CA ALA A 886 -23.85 -7.32 2.43
C ALA A 886 -25.14 -6.48 2.29
#